data_eb934f2fdf74ee7db2f8534568eaeec5
#
_entry.id   eb934f2fdf74ee7db2f8534568eaeec5
#
_cell.length_a   1.000
_cell.length_b   1.000
_cell.length_c   1.000
_cell.angle_alpha   90.00
_cell.angle_beta   90.00
_cell.angle_gamma   90.00
#
_symmetry.space_group_name_H-M   'P 1'
#
loop_
_entity.id
_entity.type
_entity.pdbx_description
1 polymer ?
#
loop_
_entity_poly.entity_id
_entity_poly.type
_entity_poly.pdbx_seq_one_letter_code
_entity_poly.pdbx_strand_id
1 'polypeptide(L)'
;MLPVDIFGLKNFRIFDDQQGILEKFSAINLLTGTNNSGKSSIIKGLQLLKNSVSAKVFPYELDLTEQEHLLGNLENVLYNKTNKEITVSLPFTFLGMRHAHISLTYVVLPADSYRAKLRKVQLSDGEDGDIFLSFAYKDASKADKARYLRKYKKDIEEYEKLKTNSTYKQRDFYIKYGIFGKPDGEPPVGLVNWRINTEKLKSILSVGLEIYDYYQENQNDKVWLDKVLEKQGFQVIPSILISSFKSVADRQSWVSFLNKGLKKKVLRGALKVSDRDFEPPEYFYPQLEIEGVFYSSCLEILRDNLKWIDVDSNNQSNYNVIEHAFIQSIARLEQRLFSVNYLSTVREQHVRIYNASLNTPFINLLKGFLPLQTDRTSFLNKYLQAFEIGNRLDIDFKQDYQLIFVSVIDMNGQKRELVDFGYGIKQLILLLIKICVLAEKNKREVHEYDDEGEYWREIFEPSLLLIEEPETNLHPKWQSLLAEMFFEANKQFNIQLVIETHSEYLIRKFQNLVAAQNAVDLVTIFYLRHFNNINGGNKQVEVLEIQNDGSIPFQVFDGGFFDESNNLQLSLLNIRRDIFVVEFESMKTNLEDSEEKISRLEEKIDEFDARMDISRYLENLDLLFDTSKLEDTTVKYLASGQFLLNTITLSSDFSPVILQYGRALENELKKIFHRVDPIKKWMLGGMQSSLEKFKFGSSLLRPGCSSTEFTILVTVLTDTFNTPRDLLIENINDLRIRRNAVAHAGQLKSKVDAEQYVLDINEFLNVWINQTK
;
A
#
# COMPACT_ATOMS: atom_id res chain seq x y z
N MET A 1 15.44 1.22 3.95
CA MET A 1 14.25 0.49 4.50
C MET A 1 13.14 1.51 4.64
N LEU A 2 11.93 1.21 4.13
CA LEU A 2 10.79 2.13 4.23
C LEU A 2 10.27 2.22 5.67
N PRO A 3 9.76 3.37 6.13
CA PRO A 3 9.08 3.50 7.42
C PRO A 3 7.93 2.52 7.59
N VAL A 4 7.09 2.38 6.55
CA VAL A 4 5.97 1.44 6.50
C VAL A 4 6.01 0.72 5.15
N ASP A 5 6.44 -0.54 5.14
CA ASP A 5 6.47 -1.40 3.94
C ASP A 5 5.30 -2.41 3.90
N ILE A 6 4.59 -2.60 5.00
CA ILE A 6 3.33 -3.34 5.12
C ILE A 6 2.39 -2.57 6.03
N PHE A 7 1.13 -2.46 5.64
CA PHE A 7 0.09 -1.88 6.49
C PHE A 7 -1.23 -2.63 6.34
N GLY A 8 -1.89 -2.90 7.48
CA GLY A 8 -3.18 -3.56 7.51
C GLY A 8 -4.10 -3.04 8.60
N LEU A 9 -5.40 -3.09 8.32
CA LEU A 9 -6.48 -2.70 9.23
C LEU A 9 -7.63 -3.68 9.13
N LYS A 10 -8.19 -4.10 10.28
CA LYS A 10 -9.43 -4.86 10.36
C LYS A 10 -10.37 -4.22 11.35
N ASN A 11 -11.67 -4.27 11.04
CA ASN A 11 -12.74 -3.66 11.82
C ASN A 11 -12.55 -2.16 12.04
N PHE A 12 -12.09 -1.45 11.01
CA PHE A 12 -11.79 -0.03 11.08
C PHE A 12 -12.50 0.73 9.96
N ARG A 13 -13.47 1.57 10.32
CA ARG A 13 -14.29 2.38 9.41
C ARG A 13 -15.01 1.53 8.36
N ILE A 14 -14.49 1.48 7.14
CA ILE A 14 -15.08 0.70 6.05
C ILE A 14 -14.41 -0.67 5.85
N PHE A 15 -13.30 -0.93 6.52
CA PHE A 15 -12.63 -2.23 6.45
C PHE A 15 -13.27 -3.21 7.43
N ASP A 16 -13.75 -4.34 6.91
CA ASP A 16 -14.49 -5.32 7.67
C ASP A 16 -13.63 -6.03 8.75
N ASP A 17 -14.29 -6.78 9.62
CA ASP A 17 -13.67 -7.52 10.72
C ASP A 17 -13.16 -8.91 10.33
N GLN A 18 -13.43 -9.38 9.12
CA GLN A 18 -13.00 -10.70 8.62
C GLN A 18 -11.71 -10.60 7.80
N GLN A 19 -11.77 -9.90 6.68
CA GLN A 19 -10.64 -9.76 5.77
C GLN A 19 -9.87 -8.47 6.05
N GLY A 20 -10.55 -7.33 6.15
CA GLY A 20 -9.95 -6.02 6.28
C GLY A 20 -9.06 -5.69 5.08
N ILE A 21 -7.96 -5.01 5.35
CA ILE A 21 -6.89 -4.71 4.38
C ILE A 21 -5.55 -5.13 4.97
N LEU A 22 -4.69 -5.72 4.15
CA LEU A 22 -3.27 -5.95 4.45
C LEU A 22 -2.50 -5.89 3.13
N GLU A 23 -1.75 -4.80 2.93
CA GLU A 23 -1.08 -4.52 1.65
C GLU A 23 0.37 -4.10 1.86
N LYS A 24 1.20 -4.37 0.84
CA LYS A 24 2.60 -3.92 0.78
C LYS A 24 2.65 -2.50 0.23
N PHE A 25 3.43 -1.65 0.89
CA PHE A 25 3.65 -0.27 0.50
C PHE A 25 5.02 -0.11 -0.15
N SER A 26 5.08 0.73 -1.18
CA SER A 26 6.32 1.16 -1.84
C SER A 26 6.79 2.53 -1.32
N ALA A 27 7.77 3.11 -1.97
CA ALA A 27 8.27 4.44 -1.63
C ALA A 27 7.24 5.55 -1.89
N ILE A 28 6.42 5.40 -2.93
CA ILE A 28 5.33 6.32 -3.27
C ILE A 28 4.05 5.51 -3.45
N ASN A 29 3.03 5.81 -2.66
CA ASN A 29 1.77 5.07 -2.64
C ASN A 29 0.63 6.02 -2.98
N LEU A 30 -0.08 5.75 -4.06
CA LEU A 30 -1.21 6.55 -4.50
C LEU A 30 -2.50 5.85 -4.11
N LEU A 31 -3.30 6.48 -3.23
CA LEU A 31 -4.61 6.00 -2.84
C LEU A 31 -5.66 6.67 -3.73
N THR A 32 -6.26 5.93 -4.63
CA THR A 32 -7.28 6.45 -5.56
C THR A 32 -8.52 5.57 -5.57
N GLY A 33 -9.57 6.02 -6.23
CA GLY A 33 -10.85 5.31 -6.32
C GLY A 33 -12.04 6.19 -6.01
N THR A 34 -13.22 5.59 -5.93
CA THR A 34 -14.49 6.30 -5.72
C THR A 34 -14.55 7.03 -4.37
N ASN A 35 -15.42 8.04 -4.27
CA ASN A 35 -15.65 8.70 -3.00
C ASN A 35 -16.20 7.71 -1.96
N ASN A 36 -15.84 7.89 -0.70
CA ASN A 36 -16.25 7.02 0.41
C ASN A 36 -15.79 5.54 0.28
N SER A 37 -14.73 5.27 -0.50
CA SER A 37 -14.16 3.93 -0.68
C SER A 37 -13.14 3.55 0.40
N GLY A 38 -12.72 4.49 1.26
CA GLY A 38 -11.81 4.25 2.39
C GLY A 38 -10.39 4.75 2.23
N LYS A 39 -10.10 5.51 1.20
CA LYS A 39 -8.78 6.13 1.00
C LYS A 39 -8.27 6.83 2.26
N SER A 40 -9.04 7.79 2.77
CA SER A 40 -8.71 8.51 4.01
C SER A 40 -8.72 7.60 5.25
N SER A 41 -9.33 6.41 5.21
CA SER A 41 -9.30 5.47 6.34
C SER A 41 -7.91 4.87 6.55
N ILE A 42 -7.14 4.65 5.49
CA ILE A 42 -5.75 4.21 5.56
C ILE A 42 -4.89 5.30 6.21
N ILE A 43 -5.03 6.55 5.74
CA ILE A 43 -4.33 7.72 6.31
C ILE A 43 -4.67 7.89 7.79
N LYS A 44 -5.96 7.83 8.13
CA LYS A 44 -6.44 7.95 9.53
C LYS A 44 -5.93 6.84 10.44
N GLY A 45 -5.80 5.61 9.93
CA GLY A 45 -5.20 4.49 10.68
C GLY A 45 -3.73 4.75 11.02
N LEU A 46 -2.95 5.26 10.06
CA LEU A 46 -1.55 5.63 10.29
C LEU A 46 -1.42 6.81 11.26
N GLN A 47 -2.30 7.81 11.17
CA GLN A 47 -2.35 8.92 12.12
C GLN A 47 -2.68 8.46 13.54
N LEU A 48 -3.65 7.55 13.71
CA LEU A 48 -4.00 6.97 15.01
C LEU A 48 -2.79 6.32 15.68
N LEU A 49 -2.01 5.57 14.92
CA LEU A 49 -0.77 4.95 15.42
C LEU A 49 0.27 6.01 15.80
N LYS A 50 0.47 7.01 14.95
CA LYS A 50 1.38 8.12 15.23
C LYS A 50 1.00 8.83 16.54
N ASN A 51 -0.28 9.10 16.73
CA ASN A 51 -0.78 9.77 17.94
C ASN A 51 -0.54 8.90 19.17
N SER A 52 -0.81 7.58 19.09
CA SER A 52 -0.57 6.65 20.17
C SER A 52 0.92 6.57 20.57
N VAL A 53 1.84 6.64 19.59
CA VAL A 53 3.28 6.74 19.86
C VAL A 53 3.63 8.09 20.48
N SER A 54 3.06 9.19 19.99
CA SER A 54 3.31 10.54 20.54
C SER A 54 2.81 10.68 21.99
N ALA A 55 1.68 10.06 22.30
CA ALA A 55 1.12 9.97 23.64
C ALA A 55 1.89 9.00 24.56
N LYS A 56 2.91 8.27 24.02
CA LYS A 56 3.71 7.25 24.72
C LYS A 56 2.89 6.07 25.29
N VAL A 57 1.77 5.74 24.66
CA VAL A 57 0.93 4.61 25.04
C VAL A 57 1.05 3.41 24.09
N PHE A 58 1.64 3.59 22.92
CA PHE A 58 1.94 2.49 22.00
C PHE A 58 3.07 1.60 22.57
N PRO A 59 3.04 0.26 22.41
CA PRO A 59 2.01 -0.53 21.71
C PRO A 59 0.83 -0.95 22.61
N TYR A 60 0.74 -0.47 23.84
CA TYR A 60 -0.21 -0.96 24.85
C TYR A 60 -1.64 -0.50 24.61
N GLU A 61 -1.79 0.71 24.06
CA GLU A 61 -3.10 1.32 23.77
C GLU A 61 -3.10 2.04 22.42
N LEU A 62 -4.31 2.17 21.84
CA LEU A 62 -4.61 3.16 20.82
C LEU A 62 -5.28 4.36 21.48
N ASP A 63 -4.81 5.55 21.18
CA ASP A 63 -5.29 6.81 21.76
C ASP A 63 -5.89 7.73 20.70
N LEU A 64 -7.16 8.11 20.90
CA LEU A 64 -7.94 9.02 20.07
C LEU A 64 -8.15 10.39 20.73
N THR A 65 -7.48 10.66 21.85
CA THR A 65 -7.67 11.92 22.59
C THR A 65 -7.15 13.15 21.85
N GLU A 66 -6.14 12.97 20.96
CA GLU A 66 -5.67 14.07 20.10
C GLU A 66 -6.64 14.38 18.98
N GLN A 67 -6.94 15.65 18.76
CA GLN A 67 -8.01 16.12 17.85
C GLN A 67 -7.60 16.20 16.37
N GLU A 68 -6.32 16.07 16.03
CA GLU A 68 -5.85 16.29 14.66
C GLU A 68 -6.44 15.29 13.63
N HIS A 69 -6.86 14.10 14.05
CA HIS A 69 -7.39 13.07 13.14
C HIS A 69 -8.90 13.13 12.89
N LEU A 70 -9.67 13.90 13.65
CA LEU A 70 -11.14 14.04 13.53
C LEU A 70 -11.92 12.70 13.53
N LEU A 71 -11.42 11.68 14.21
CA LEU A 71 -12.05 10.33 14.24
C LEU A 71 -13.21 10.23 15.25
N GLY A 72 -13.29 11.16 16.18
CA GLY A 72 -14.26 11.09 17.28
C GLY A 72 -13.87 9.98 18.28
N ASN A 73 -14.85 9.16 18.67
CA ASN A 73 -14.60 8.06 19.59
C ASN A 73 -14.35 6.73 18.83
N LEU A 74 -13.76 5.75 19.49
CA LEU A 74 -13.43 4.44 18.91
C LEU A 74 -14.68 3.66 18.45
N GLU A 75 -15.83 3.81 19.10
CA GLU A 75 -17.06 3.16 18.65
C GLU A 75 -17.56 3.65 17.28
N ASN A 76 -17.29 4.92 16.95
CA ASN A 76 -17.60 5.48 15.63
C ASN A 76 -16.66 4.98 14.53
N VAL A 77 -15.50 4.49 14.91
CA VAL A 77 -14.46 3.99 13.98
C VAL A 77 -14.64 2.51 13.68
N LEU A 78 -15.38 1.76 14.50
CA LEU A 78 -15.63 0.34 14.26
C LEU A 78 -16.54 0.13 13.06
N TYR A 79 -16.12 -0.75 12.12
CA TYR A 79 -16.96 -1.26 11.06
C TYR A 79 -18.11 -2.11 11.62
N ASN A 80 -17.76 -3.16 12.35
CA ASN A 80 -18.71 -4.01 13.06
C ASN A 80 -18.78 -3.60 14.53
N LYS A 81 -19.85 -2.87 14.90
CA LYS A 81 -20.04 -2.34 16.26
C LYS A 81 -20.28 -3.40 17.32
N THR A 82 -20.65 -4.63 16.93
CA THR A 82 -20.78 -5.76 17.86
C THR A 82 -19.43 -6.38 18.19
N ASN A 83 -18.48 -6.34 17.25
CA ASN A 83 -17.10 -6.73 17.47
C ASN A 83 -16.31 -5.50 17.93
N LYS A 84 -15.90 -5.47 19.19
CA LYS A 84 -15.16 -4.35 19.78
C LYS A 84 -13.64 -4.41 19.53
N GLU A 85 -13.18 -5.31 18.67
CA GLU A 85 -11.76 -5.49 18.36
C GLU A 85 -11.36 -4.68 17.13
N ILE A 86 -10.23 -3.97 17.21
CA ILE A 86 -9.54 -3.35 16.08
C ILE A 86 -8.20 -4.04 15.92
N THR A 87 -7.88 -4.52 14.71
CA THR A 87 -6.55 -5.09 14.45
C THR A 87 -5.78 -4.20 13.49
N VAL A 88 -4.53 -3.90 13.86
CA VAL A 88 -3.56 -3.18 13.05
C VAL A 88 -2.40 -4.09 12.76
N SER A 89 -2.02 -4.19 11.48
CA SER A 89 -0.86 -4.96 11.04
C SER A 89 0.23 -4.02 10.52
N LEU A 90 1.47 -4.24 10.96
CA LEU A 90 2.60 -3.35 10.76
C LEU A 90 3.84 -4.16 10.39
N PRO A 91 4.81 -3.55 9.67
CA PRO A 91 6.08 -4.21 9.39
C PRO A 91 6.84 -4.48 10.68
N PHE A 92 7.43 -5.66 10.77
CA PHE A 92 8.13 -6.08 11.97
C PHE A 92 9.42 -6.83 11.63
N THR A 93 10.56 -6.26 11.96
CA THR A 93 11.85 -6.90 11.74
C THR A 93 12.22 -7.73 12.96
N PHE A 94 11.90 -9.02 12.91
CA PHE A 94 12.21 -9.94 14.00
C PHE A 94 13.29 -10.94 13.55
N LEU A 95 14.42 -10.96 14.25
CA LEU A 95 15.55 -11.86 13.97
C LEU A 95 16.02 -11.82 12.50
N GLY A 96 15.89 -10.67 11.84
CA GLY A 96 16.33 -10.47 10.46
C GLY A 96 15.35 -10.90 9.36
N MET A 97 14.16 -11.36 9.71
CA MET A 97 13.12 -11.71 8.69
C MET A 97 12.76 -10.52 7.82
N ARG A 98 12.77 -10.74 6.50
CA ARG A 98 12.58 -9.67 5.50
C ARG A 98 11.15 -9.12 5.45
N HIS A 99 10.16 -9.98 5.58
CA HIS A 99 8.76 -9.65 5.37
C HIS A 99 7.85 -9.99 6.55
N ALA A 100 8.42 -10.11 7.76
CA ALA A 100 7.59 -10.35 8.93
C ALA A 100 6.69 -9.15 9.22
N HIS A 101 5.47 -9.41 9.66
CA HIS A 101 4.58 -8.39 10.15
C HIS A 101 4.01 -8.76 11.52
N ILE A 102 3.78 -7.74 12.33
CA ILE A 102 3.10 -7.85 13.61
C ILE A 102 1.65 -7.39 13.47
N SER A 103 0.72 -8.20 13.95
CA SER A 103 -0.68 -7.83 14.07
C SER A 103 -1.02 -7.60 15.53
N LEU A 104 -1.42 -6.39 15.86
CA LEU A 104 -1.82 -5.94 17.20
C LEU A 104 -3.34 -5.78 17.23
N THR A 105 -4.01 -6.54 18.08
CA THR A 105 -5.47 -6.45 18.24
C THR A 105 -5.79 -5.76 19.54
N TYR A 106 -6.54 -4.68 19.44
CA TYR A 106 -6.97 -3.82 20.54
C TYR A 106 -8.46 -3.98 20.77
N VAL A 107 -8.90 -3.92 22.01
CA VAL A 107 -10.31 -3.97 22.40
C VAL A 107 -10.74 -2.63 22.96
N VAL A 108 -11.80 -2.06 22.40
CA VAL A 108 -12.44 -0.85 22.89
C VAL A 108 -13.12 -1.13 24.23
N LEU A 109 -12.80 -0.35 25.25
CA LEU A 109 -13.35 -0.51 26.59
C LEU A 109 -14.69 0.23 26.72
N PRO A 110 -15.71 -0.38 27.38
CA PRO A 110 -17.01 0.28 27.59
C PRO A 110 -16.93 1.56 28.42
N ALA A 111 -15.91 1.66 29.28
CA ALA A 111 -15.73 2.80 30.21
C ALA A 111 -14.96 3.98 29.57
N ASP A 112 -14.19 3.75 28.51
CA ASP A 112 -13.39 4.76 27.83
C ASP A 112 -13.46 4.57 26.30
N SER A 113 -14.30 5.37 25.67
CA SER A 113 -14.51 5.29 24.22
C SER A 113 -13.38 5.93 23.39
N TYR A 114 -12.38 6.53 24.03
CA TYR A 114 -11.23 7.15 23.37
C TYR A 114 -9.99 6.29 23.39
N ARG A 115 -9.98 5.19 24.15
CA ARG A 115 -8.85 4.29 24.28
C ARG A 115 -9.23 2.84 24.01
N ALA A 116 -8.35 2.12 23.32
CA ALA A 116 -8.48 0.69 23.12
C ALA A 116 -7.21 0.00 23.64
N LYS A 117 -7.37 -1.07 24.41
CA LYS A 117 -6.27 -1.80 25.05
C LYS A 117 -5.83 -2.99 24.23
N LEU A 118 -4.51 -3.22 24.15
CA LEU A 118 -3.92 -4.36 23.49
C LEU A 118 -4.37 -5.68 24.17
N ARG A 119 -4.90 -6.59 23.38
CA ARG A 119 -5.39 -7.90 23.83
C ARG A 119 -4.78 -9.08 23.08
N LYS A 120 -4.20 -8.85 21.90
CA LYS A 120 -3.60 -9.92 21.12
C LYS A 120 -2.40 -9.40 20.32
N VAL A 121 -1.36 -10.19 20.28
CA VAL A 121 -0.16 -9.96 19.47
C VAL A 121 0.08 -11.20 18.63
N GLN A 122 0.26 -11.03 17.33
CA GLN A 122 0.60 -12.11 16.41
C GLN A 122 1.75 -11.66 15.53
N LEU A 123 2.74 -12.54 15.35
CA LEU A 123 3.80 -12.39 14.36
C LEU A 123 3.58 -13.39 13.23
N SER A 124 3.56 -12.89 12.02
CA SER A 124 3.37 -13.68 10.82
C SER A 124 4.53 -13.49 9.86
N ASP A 125 4.81 -14.53 9.08
CA ASP A 125 5.65 -14.44 7.91
C ASP A 125 4.88 -13.75 6.79
N GLY A 126 5.47 -12.74 6.19
CA GLY A 126 4.84 -11.97 5.11
C GLY A 126 4.77 -12.71 3.78
N GLU A 127 5.54 -13.80 3.59
CA GLU A 127 5.51 -14.60 2.37
C GLU A 127 4.37 -15.62 2.39
N ASP A 128 4.25 -16.39 3.47
CA ASP A 128 3.28 -17.47 3.59
C ASP A 128 2.03 -17.08 4.37
N GLY A 129 2.06 -15.94 5.08
CA GLY A 129 1.00 -15.52 6.00
C GLY A 129 0.91 -16.36 7.28
N ASP A 130 1.85 -17.29 7.49
CA ASP A 130 1.86 -18.21 8.60
C ASP A 130 2.18 -17.51 9.92
N ILE A 131 1.29 -17.67 10.91
CA ILE A 131 1.49 -17.16 12.26
C ILE A 131 2.46 -18.07 13.02
N PHE A 132 3.64 -17.55 13.35
CA PHE A 132 4.66 -18.30 14.09
C PHE A 132 4.73 -17.96 15.59
N LEU A 133 4.28 -16.73 15.99
CA LEU A 133 4.10 -16.36 17.40
C LEU A 133 2.69 -15.79 17.61
N SER A 134 2.01 -16.19 18.65
CA SER A 134 0.70 -15.64 19.00
C SER A 134 0.53 -15.58 20.53
N PHE A 135 0.12 -14.41 21.02
CA PHE A 135 -0.24 -14.16 22.39
C PHE A 135 -1.64 -13.53 22.43
N ALA A 136 -2.53 -14.04 23.28
CA ALA A 136 -3.88 -13.53 23.39
C ALA A 136 -4.31 -13.47 24.88
N TYR A 137 -4.60 -12.27 25.36
CA TYR A 137 -5.14 -12.06 26.70
C TYR A 137 -6.64 -12.33 26.73
N LYS A 138 -7.07 -13.00 27.78
CA LYS A 138 -8.47 -13.27 28.09
C LYS A 138 -8.72 -13.02 29.56
N ASP A 139 -9.77 -12.27 29.87
CA ASP A 139 -10.19 -12.09 31.24
C ASP A 139 -10.53 -13.44 31.90
N ALA A 140 -10.12 -13.63 33.16
CA ALA A 140 -10.33 -14.88 33.86
C ALA A 140 -11.81 -15.09 34.15
N SER A 141 -12.37 -16.19 33.60
CA SER A 141 -13.74 -16.56 33.87
C SER A 141 -13.97 -16.96 35.36
N LYS A 142 -15.23 -16.94 35.80
CA LYS A 142 -15.60 -17.47 37.11
C LYS A 142 -15.10 -18.91 37.32
N ALA A 143 -15.11 -19.72 36.28
CA ALA A 143 -14.61 -21.09 36.30
C ALA A 143 -13.09 -21.16 36.47
N ASP A 144 -12.33 -20.26 35.82
CA ASP A 144 -10.88 -20.17 35.96
C ASP A 144 -10.48 -19.75 37.39
N LYS A 145 -11.16 -18.73 37.91
CA LYS A 145 -10.97 -18.30 39.33
C LYS A 145 -11.29 -19.40 40.30
N ALA A 146 -12.40 -20.12 40.11
CA ALA A 146 -12.78 -21.23 40.99
C ALA A 146 -11.81 -22.43 40.89
N ARG A 147 -11.27 -22.71 39.67
CA ARG A 147 -10.24 -23.74 39.49
C ARG A 147 -8.93 -23.37 40.19
N TYR A 148 -8.55 -22.10 40.10
CA TYR A 148 -7.37 -21.56 40.80
C TYR A 148 -7.51 -21.70 42.30
N LEU A 149 -8.62 -21.23 42.89
CA LEU A 149 -8.86 -21.30 44.35
C LEU A 149 -8.86 -22.73 44.85
N ARG A 150 -9.38 -23.70 44.08
CA ARG A 150 -9.31 -25.13 44.43
C ARG A 150 -7.88 -25.66 44.42
N LYS A 151 -7.06 -25.23 43.43
CA LYS A 151 -5.64 -25.60 43.39
C LYS A 151 -4.88 -24.97 44.53
N TYR A 152 -5.07 -23.65 44.71
CA TYR A 152 -4.45 -22.91 45.82
C TYR A 152 -4.71 -23.54 47.17
N LYS A 153 -5.94 -23.96 47.44
CA LYS A 153 -6.28 -24.65 48.69
C LYS A 153 -5.44 -25.92 48.85
N LYS A 154 -5.26 -26.71 47.82
CA LYS A 154 -4.37 -27.89 47.87
C LYS A 154 -2.91 -27.52 48.05
N ASP A 155 -2.45 -26.50 47.37
CA ASP A 155 -1.05 -26.05 47.45
C ASP A 155 -0.74 -25.48 48.84
N ILE A 156 -1.68 -24.79 49.50
CA ILE A 156 -1.57 -24.34 50.88
C ILE A 156 -1.59 -25.52 51.85
N GLU A 157 -2.47 -26.48 51.70
CA GLU A 157 -2.49 -27.69 52.52
C GLU A 157 -1.17 -28.46 52.41
N GLU A 158 -0.59 -28.54 51.24
CA GLU A 158 0.73 -29.16 51.01
C GLU A 158 1.85 -28.32 51.64
N TYR A 159 1.82 -26.98 51.44
CA TYR A 159 2.77 -26.07 52.06
C TYR A 159 2.81 -26.20 53.59
N GLU A 160 1.66 -26.18 54.22
CA GLU A 160 1.56 -26.31 55.69
C GLU A 160 2.04 -27.69 56.19
N LYS A 161 1.73 -28.78 55.43
CA LYS A 161 2.26 -30.12 55.71
C LYS A 161 3.79 -30.18 55.60
N LEU A 162 4.37 -29.53 54.59
CA LEU A 162 5.81 -29.51 54.40
C LEU A 162 6.52 -28.64 55.43
N LYS A 163 5.89 -27.51 55.81
CA LYS A 163 6.40 -26.61 56.85
C LYS A 163 6.45 -27.29 58.22
N THR A 164 5.50 -28.14 58.53
CA THR A 164 5.41 -28.87 59.83
C THR A 164 6.24 -30.17 59.83
N ASN A 165 6.75 -30.64 58.72
CA ASN A 165 7.48 -31.90 58.65
C ASN A 165 8.99 -31.68 58.79
N SER A 166 9.54 -31.98 59.93
CA SER A 166 10.95 -31.79 60.31
C SER A 166 11.96 -32.61 59.49
N THR A 167 11.49 -33.56 58.70
CA THR A 167 12.34 -34.42 57.85
C THR A 167 12.64 -33.86 56.46
N TYR A 168 11.99 -32.77 56.06
CA TYR A 168 12.22 -32.18 54.74
C TYR A 168 13.48 -31.29 54.74
N LYS A 169 14.40 -31.51 53.82
CA LYS A 169 15.58 -30.66 53.69
C LYS A 169 15.12 -29.26 53.29
N GLN A 170 15.54 -28.25 54.00
CA GLN A 170 15.25 -26.84 53.76
C GLN A 170 15.48 -26.43 52.27
N ARG A 171 16.43 -27.09 51.62
CA ARG A 171 16.75 -26.92 50.17
C ARG A 171 15.59 -27.31 49.28
N ASP A 172 14.85 -28.40 49.51
CA ASP A 172 13.75 -28.89 48.65
C ASP A 172 12.52 -27.99 48.79
N PHE A 173 12.35 -27.38 49.98
CA PHE A 173 11.33 -26.40 50.22
C PHE A 173 11.58 -25.10 49.44
N TYR A 174 12.83 -24.58 49.43
CA TYR A 174 13.22 -23.41 48.65
C TYR A 174 13.16 -23.64 47.15
N ILE A 175 13.46 -24.83 46.63
CA ILE A 175 13.35 -25.19 45.24
C ILE A 175 11.89 -25.15 44.77
N LYS A 176 10.94 -25.58 45.61
CA LYS A 176 9.53 -25.65 45.25
C LYS A 176 8.76 -24.33 45.42
N TYR A 177 9.08 -23.56 46.47
CA TYR A 177 8.30 -22.38 46.86
C TYR A 177 9.10 -21.05 46.83
N GLY A 178 10.38 -21.08 46.51
CA GLY A 178 11.25 -19.92 46.47
C GLY A 178 11.54 -19.29 47.85
N ILE A 179 12.17 -18.12 47.85
CA ILE A 179 12.59 -17.43 49.09
C ILE A 179 11.37 -16.91 49.87
N PHE A 180 10.27 -16.60 49.20
CA PHE A 180 9.05 -16.04 49.84
C PHE A 180 8.04 -17.09 50.31
N GLY A 181 8.26 -18.36 50.01
CA GLY A 181 7.74 -19.54 50.67
C GLY A 181 6.24 -19.82 50.62
N LYS A 182 5.35 -18.88 50.53
CA LYS A 182 3.91 -19.13 50.62
C LYS A 182 3.26 -19.00 49.23
N PRO A 183 2.40 -19.96 48.78
CA PRO A 183 1.64 -19.82 47.56
C PRO A 183 0.79 -18.55 47.56
N ASP A 184 0.72 -17.87 46.45
CA ASP A 184 -0.09 -16.67 46.27
C ASP A 184 -1.59 -17.04 46.27
N GLY A 185 -2.38 -16.34 47.12
CA GLY A 185 -3.80 -16.65 47.36
C GLY A 185 -4.77 -15.90 46.44
N GLU A 186 -4.29 -14.98 45.64
CA GLU A 186 -5.15 -14.16 44.79
C GLU A 186 -5.52 -14.88 43.49
N PRO A 187 -6.81 -14.92 43.11
CA PRO A 187 -7.22 -15.53 41.86
C PRO A 187 -6.74 -14.68 40.67
N PRO A 188 -6.38 -15.31 39.53
CA PRO A 188 -5.93 -14.57 38.38
C PRO A 188 -7.02 -13.62 37.85
N VAL A 189 -6.63 -12.43 37.46
CA VAL A 189 -7.50 -11.48 36.76
C VAL A 189 -7.63 -11.82 35.27
N GLY A 190 -6.61 -12.45 34.69
CA GLY A 190 -6.58 -12.82 33.28
C GLY A 190 -5.70 -14.04 33.00
N LEU A 191 -5.74 -14.47 31.76
CA LEU A 191 -4.94 -15.54 31.19
C LEU A 191 -4.35 -15.06 29.87
N VAL A 192 -3.04 -15.22 29.67
CA VAL A 192 -2.39 -15.05 28.39
C VAL A 192 -2.21 -16.42 27.74
N ASN A 193 -3.06 -16.73 26.74
CA ASN A 193 -2.90 -17.90 25.91
C ASN A 193 -1.84 -17.66 24.87
N TRP A 194 -0.93 -18.59 24.68
CA TRP A 194 0.17 -18.41 23.73
C TRP A 194 0.43 -19.66 22.90
N ARG A 195 0.95 -19.42 21.69
CA ARG A 195 1.36 -20.44 20.73
C ARG A 195 2.63 -19.99 20.02
N ILE A 196 3.62 -20.86 19.94
CA ILE A 196 4.88 -20.67 19.24
C ILE A 196 5.08 -21.83 18.26
N ASN A 197 5.17 -21.52 16.94
CA ASN A 197 5.57 -22.48 15.94
C ASN A 197 7.11 -22.59 15.91
N THR A 198 7.63 -23.59 16.56
CA THR A 198 9.08 -23.76 16.73
C THR A 198 9.76 -24.28 15.46
N GLU A 199 9.05 -24.93 14.53
CA GLU A 199 9.64 -25.34 13.24
C GLU A 199 9.94 -24.09 12.40
N LYS A 200 8.98 -23.16 12.28
CA LYS A 200 9.20 -21.91 11.55
C LYS A 200 10.28 -21.07 12.25
N LEU A 201 10.21 -20.93 13.56
CA LEU A 201 11.24 -20.22 14.33
C LEU A 201 12.61 -20.86 14.15
N LYS A 202 12.71 -22.19 14.14
CA LYS A 202 13.96 -22.91 13.90
C LYS A 202 14.51 -22.67 12.50
N SER A 203 13.66 -22.64 11.46
CA SER A 203 14.11 -22.36 10.10
C SER A 203 14.73 -20.96 10.00
N ILE A 204 14.06 -19.95 10.60
CA ILE A 204 14.54 -18.57 10.66
C ILE A 204 15.90 -18.50 11.37
N LEU A 205 16.01 -19.16 12.51
CA LEU A 205 17.22 -19.13 13.34
C LEU A 205 18.38 -19.95 12.74
N SER A 206 18.09 -20.99 11.94
CA SER A 206 19.12 -21.81 11.27
C SER A 206 19.92 -21.01 10.25
N VAL A 207 19.32 -20.03 9.59
CA VAL A 207 20.03 -19.12 8.68
C VAL A 207 21.12 -18.33 9.40
N GLY A 208 20.91 -17.99 10.68
CA GLY A 208 21.92 -17.35 11.51
C GLY A 208 23.21 -18.18 11.68
N LEU A 209 23.11 -19.52 11.68
CA LEU A 209 24.29 -20.41 11.71
C LEU A 209 25.06 -20.39 10.40
N GLU A 210 24.37 -20.45 9.27
CA GLU A 210 25.01 -20.42 7.94
C GLU A 210 25.77 -19.11 7.74
N ILE A 211 25.17 -17.99 8.19
CA ILE A 211 25.79 -16.67 8.15
C ILE A 211 27.03 -16.62 9.07
N TYR A 212 26.94 -17.19 10.29
CA TYR A 212 28.07 -17.24 11.20
C TYR A 212 29.23 -18.07 10.65
N ASP A 213 28.93 -19.27 10.14
CA ASP A 213 29.97 -20.19 9.61
C ASP A 213 30.70 -19.51 8.46
N TYR A 214 29.99 -18.82 7.58
CA TYR A 214 30.62 -18.09 6.48
C TYR A 214 31.39 -16.84 6.93
N TYR A 215 30.86 -16.08 7.90
CA TYR A 215 31.54 -14.90 8.44
C TYR A 215 32.89 -15.26 9.08
N GLN A 216 33.00 -16.43 9.69
CA GLN A 216 34.27 -16.94 10.23
C GLN A 216 35.28 -17.29 9.13
N GLU A 217 34.82 -17.74 7.97
CA GLU A 217 35.67 -18.10 6.83
C GLU A 217 36.10 -16.86 6.01
N ASN A 218 35.35 -15.78 6.02
CA ASN A 218 35.50 -14.63 5.12
C ASN A 218 35.41 -13.28 5.84
N GLN A 219 36.23 -13.06 6.88
CA GLN A 219 36.12 -11.98 7.88
C GLN A 219 36.05 -10.52 7.36
N ASN A 220 36.18 -10.25 6.06
CA ASN A 220 36.25 -8.88 5.51
C ASN A 220 35.36 -8.60 4.28
N ASP A 221 34.52 -9.51 3.82
CA ASP A 221 33.74 -9.28 2.62
C ASP A 221 32.29 -8.85 2.92
N LYS A 222 32.10 -7.54 3.13
CA LYS A 222 30.80 -6.91 3.37
C LYS A 222 29.83 -7.07 2.17
N VAL A 223 30.35 -7.03 0.96
CA VAL A 223 29.57 -7.15 -0.29
C VAL A 223 28.94 -8.53 -0.42
N TRP A 224 29.66 -9.54 0.02
CA TRP A 224 29.15 -10.91 0.02
C TRP A 224 28.05 -11.10 1.08
N LEU A 225 28.23 -10.54 2.27
CA LEU A 225 27.25 -10.62 3.34
C LEU A 225 25.89 -10.04 2.88
N ASP A 226 25.89 -8.89 2.20
CA ASP A 226 24.70 -8.28 1.65
C ASP A 226 24.04 -9.19 0.59
N LYS A 227 24.82 -9.82 -0.29
CA LYS A 227 24.32 -10.78 -1.29
C LYS A 227 23.69 -12.05 -0.68
N VAL A 228 24.27 -12.57 0.40
CA VAL A 228 23.73 -13.75 1.09
C VAL A 228 22.47 -13.40 1.87
N LEU A 229 22.45 -12.25 2.53
CA LEU A 229 21.25 -11.74 3.20
C LEU A 229 20.11 -11.58 2.19
N GLU A 230 20.40 -11.01 1.03
CA GLU A 230 19.44 -10.82 -0.05
C GLU A 230 18.93 -12.16 -0.61
N LYS A 231 19.84 -13.11 -0.89
CA LYS A 231 19.50 -14.44 -1.41
C LYS A 231 18.68 -15.28 -0.42
N GLN A 232 18.92 -15.12 0.89
CA GLN A 232 18.23 -15.82 1.96
C GLN A 232 16.96 -15.06 2.46
N GLY A 233 16.62 -13.94 1.85
CA GLY A 233 15.45 -13.15 2.23
C GLY A 233 15.63 -12.27 3.48
N PHE A 234 16.85 -12.00 3.92
CA PHE A 234 17.12 -11.10 5.05
C PHE A 234 17.60 -9.73 4.57
N GLN A 235 17.10 -8.65 5.17
CA GLN A 235 17.54 -7.29 4.86
C GLN A 235 18.72 -6.83 5.72
N VAL A 236 18.78 -7.29 6.95
CA VAL A 236 19.81 -6.89 7.93
C VAL A 236 19.96 -8.02 8.94
N ILE A 237 21.21 -8.42 9.23
CA ILE A 237 21.45 -9.23 10.42
C ILE A 237 21.25 -8.31 11.64
N PRO A 238 20.35 -8.63 12.59
CA PRO A 238 20.28 -7.87 13.82
C PRO A 238 21.67 -7.81 14.46
N SER A 239 22.09 -6.61 14.84
CA SER A 239 23.38 -6.41 15.55
C SER A 239 23.54 -7.33 16.76
N ILE A 240 22.42 -7.73 17.34
CA ILE A 240 22.31 -8.70 18.43
C ILE A 240 22.76 -10.11 18.02
N LEU A 241 22.42 -10.58 16.82
CA LEU A 241 22.88 -11.88 16.33
C LEU A 241 24.40 -11.84 16.04
N ILE A 242 24.88 -10.75 15.43
CA ILE A 242 26.33 -10.56 15.20
C ILE A 242 27.10 -10.49 16.51
N SER A 243 26.59 -9.77 17.51
CA SER A 243 27.24 -9.68 18.83
C SER A 243 27.24 -10.99 19.59
N SER A 244 26.21 -11.83 19.38
CA SER A 244 26.05 -13.14 20.02
C SER A 244 26.92 -14.23 19.38
N PHE A 245 27.50 -14.00 18.19
CA PHE A 245 28.32 -14.98 17.45
C PHE A 245 29.82 -14.75 17.55
N LYS A 246 30.31 -14.09 18.60
CA LYS A 246 31.72 -13.72 18.73
C LYS A 246 32.68 -14.87 19.05
N SER A 247 32.16 -16.04 19.45
CA SER A 247 33.01 -17.17 19.87
C SER A 247 32.48 -18.53 19.41
N VAL A 248 33.39 -19.53 19.35
CA VAL A 248 33.03 -20.95 19.07
C VAL A 248 32.08 -21.51 20.15
N ALA A 249 32.18 -21.02 21.38
CA ALA A 249 31.31 -21.43 22.48
C ALA A 249 29.86 -20.97 22.23
N ASP A 250 29.67 -19.78 21.68
CA ASP A 250 28.36 -19.21 21.32
C ASP A 250 27.69 -20.04 20.22
N ARG A 251 28.47 -20.48 19.22
CA ARG A 251 27.98 -21.37 18.16
C ARG A 251 27.49 -22.73 18.74
N GLN A 252 28.22 -23.32 19.67
CA GLN A 252 27.80 -24.55 20.33
C GLN A 252 26.53 -24.37 21.16
N SER A 253 26.42 -23.26 21.86
CA SER A 253 25.23 -22.88 22.63
C SER A 253 24.01 -22.71 21.70
N TRP A 254 24.18 -22.04 20.57
CA TRP A 254 23.16 -21.86 19.55
C TRP A 254 22.69 -23.20 18.95
N VAL A 255 23.61 -24.05 18.50
CA VAL A 255 23.30 -25.40 18.00
C VAL A 255 22.57 -26.22 19.05
N SER A 256 23.00 -26.14 20.31
CA SER A 256 22.34 -26.81 21.43
C SER A 256 20.91 -26.31 21.63
N PHE A 257 20.68 -24.99 21.55
CA PHE A 257 19.35 -24.38 21.65
C PHE A 257 18.45 -24.86 20.51
N LEU A 258 18.92 -24.80 19.24
CA LEU A 258 18.14 -25.26 18.08
C LEU A 258 17.77 -26.73 18.18
N ASN A 259 18.67 -27.58 18.66
CA ASN A 259 18.48 -29.03 18.71
C ASN A 259 17.76 -29.52 19.97
N LYS A 260 17.99 -28.89 21.12
CA LYS A 260 17.44 -29.32 22.41
C LYS A 260 16.28 -28.44 22.89
N GLY A 261 16.35 -27.13 22.67
CA GLY A 261 15.33 -26.17 23.11
C GLY A 261 14.07 -26.21 22.24
N LEU A 262 14.23 -26.40 20.93
CA LEU A 262 13.13 -26.37 19.95
C LEU A 262 12.72 -27.78 19.47
N LYS A 263 12.65 -28.77 20.37
CA LYS A 263 12.30 -30.16 20.03
C LYS A 263 10.84 -30.37 19.61
N LYS A 264 9.92 -29.62 20.20
CA LYS A 264 8.48 -29.76 19.91
C LYS A 264 8.12 -28.86 18.75
N LYS A 265 7.38 -29.36 17.76
CA LYS A 265 6.93 -28.58 16.59
C LYS A 265 6.11 -27.34 16.93
N VAL A 266 5.33 -27.41 17.98
CA VAL A 266 4.52 -26.29 18.49
C VAL A 266 4.57 -26.30 20.00
N LEU A 267 4.95 -25.17 20.60
CA LEU A 267 4.78 -24.88 22.02
C LEU A 267 3.48 -24.09 22.19
N ARG A 268 2.73 -24.42 23.24
CA ARG A 268 1.48 -23.71 23.60
C ARG A 268 1.24 -23.82 25.09
N GLY A 269 0.63 -22.78 25.65
CA GLY A 269 0.31 -22.74 27.06
C GLY A 269 -0.61 -21.58 27.41
N ALA A 270 -0.82 -21.40 28.72
CA ALA A 270 -1.51 -20.25 29.26
C ALA A 270 -0.74 -19.76 30.51
N LEU A 271 -0.34 -18.49 30.50
CA LEU A 271 0.23 -17.80 31.66
C LEU A 271 -0.91 -17.13 32.42
N LYS A 272 -0.89 -17.24 33.73
CA LYS A 272 -1.86 -16.60 34.64
C LYS A 272 -1.33 -15.23 35.03
N VAL A 273 -2.19 -14.25 35.01
CA VAL A 273 -1.90 -12.87 35.41
C VAL A 273 -2.65 -12.58 36.69
N SER A 274 -1.95 -12.18 37.76
CA SER A 274 -2.51 -11.78 39.06
C SER A 274 -2.54 -10.25 39.20
N ASP A 275 -3.34 -9.74 40.14
CA ASP A 275 -3.36 -8.29 40.45
C ASP A 275 -2.02 -7.74 40.92
N ARG A 276 -1.18 -8.60 41.50
CA ARG A 276 0.17 -8.21 41.99
C ARG A 276 1.20 -8.07 40.88
N ASP A 277 0.95 -8.68 39.72
CA ASP A 277 1.81 -8.49 38.56
C ASP A 277 1.70 -7.06 38.00
N PHE A 278 0.82 -6.24 38.58
CA PHE A 278 0.63 -4.82 38.27
C PHE A 278 1.51 -3.87 39.09
N GLU A 279 2.28 -4.32 40.07
CA GLU A 279 3.25 -3.46 40.74
C GLU A 279 4.45 -3.21 39.80
N PRO A 280 4.66 -1.97 39.29
CA PRO A 280 5.81 -1.70 38.45
C PRO A 280 7.11 -1.86 39.25
N PRO A 281 8.18 -2.43 38.68
CA PRO A 281 9.49 -2.34 39.29
C PRO A 281 9.85 -0.86 39.52
N GLU A 282 10.44 -0.53 40.64
CA GLU A 282 10.74 0.85 41.14
C GLU A 282 11.46 1.79 40.16
N TYR A 283 11.85 1.30 38.98
CA TYR A 283 12.57 2.04 37.91
C TYR A 283 11.75 2.29 36.65
N PHE A 284 10.46 1.91 36.58
CA PHE A 284 9.59 2.15 35.44
C PHE A 284 8.59 3.28 35.70
N TYR A 285 8.39 4.14 34.68
CA TYR A 285 7.59 5.35 34.70
C TYR A 285 6.20 5.18 35.34
N PRO A 286 5.74 6.12 36.23
CA PRO A 286 4.52 6.00 37.03
C PRO A 286 3.19 5.96 36.26
N GLN A 287 3.22 6.06 34.91
CA GLN A 287 2.00 6.11 34.06
C GLN A 287 1.62 4.77 33.41
N LEU A 288 2.36 3.68 33.70
CA LEU A 288 2.21 2.37 33.05
C LEU A 288 1.49 1.31 33.89
N GLU A 289 0.70 1.72 34.88
CA GLU A 289 0.22 0.84 35.98
C GLU A 289 -0.65 -0.36 35.59
N ILE A 290 -1.30 -0.38 34.39
CA ILE A 290 -2.18 -1.52 34.02
C ILE A 290 -1.87 -2.04 32.62
N GLU A 291 -1.18 -1.25 31.80
CA GLU A 291 -1.10 -1.40 30.35
C GLU A 291 0.04 -2.30 29.90
N GLY A 292 1.11 -2.35 30.69
CA GLY A 292 2.29 -3.17 30.43
C GLY A 292 2.17 -4.66 30.76
N VAL A 293 1.15 -5.07 31.54
CA VAL A 293 1.05 -6.44 32.06
C VAL A 293 0.92 -7.49 30.98
N PHE A 294 0.08 -7.25 29.96
CA PHE A 294 -0.03 -8.17 28.84
C PHE A 294 1.27 -8.26 28.05
N TYR A 295 1.90 -7.12 27.80
CA TYR A 295 3.19 -7.07 27.09
C TYR A 295 4.31 -7.73 27.93
N SER A 296 4.38 -7.43 29.22
CA SER A 296 5.33 -8.06 30.16
C SER A 296 5.12 -9.57 30.21
N SER A 297 3.86 -10.03 30.22
CA SER A 297 3.55 -11.46 30.13
C SER A 297 4.02 -12.09 28.81
N CYS A 298 3.95 -11.37 27.67
CA CYS A 298 4.52 -11.86 26.41
C CYS A 298 6.04 -12.04 26.53
N LEU A 299 6.74 -11.09 27.13
CA LEU A 299 8.18 -11.17 27.36
C LEU A 299 8.54 -12.33 28.32
N GLU A 300 7.80 -12.50 29.40
CA GLU A 300 7.96 -13.62 30.33
C GLU A 300 7.79 -14.97 29.64
N ILE A 301 6.77 -15.11 28.78
CA ILE A 301 6.55 -16.32 27.99
C ILE A 301 7.73 -16.59 27.06
N LEU A 302 8.25 -15.57 26.38
CA LEU A 302 9.43 -15.70 25.51
C LEU A 302 10.65 -16.13 26.33
N ARG A 303 10.91 -15.45 27.46
CA ARG A 303 12.02 -15.73 28.35
C ARG A 303 11.99 -17.15 28.91
N ASP A 304 10.83 -17.62 29.36
CA ASP A 304 10.71 -18.90 30.03
C ASP A 304 10.66 -20.10 29.08
N ASN A 305 10.13 -19.92 27.87
CA ASN A 305 9.92 -21.01 26.93
C ASN A 305 10.94 -21.05 25.80
N LEU A 306 11.65 -19.95 25.53
CA LEU A 306 12.71 -19.86 24.53
C LEU A 306 14.03 -19.44 25.22
N LYS A 307 14.47 -20.23 26.16
CA LYS A 307 15.69 -19.96 26.96
C LYS A 307 16.95 -20.08 26.13
N TRP A 308 17.29 -19.02 25.44
CA TRP A 308 18.63 -18.82 24.91
C TRP A 308 19.27 -17.68 25.69
N ILE A 309 20.20 -18.07 26.57
CA ILE A 309 20.92 -17.16 27.44
C ILE A 309 22.29 -16.94 26.86
N ASP A 310 22.63 -15.72 26.50
CA ASP A 310 23.99 -15.31 26.21
C ASP A 310 24.72 -15.11 27.55
N VAL A 311 25.77 -15.87 27.77
CA VAL A 311 26.61 -15.75 28.96
C VAL A 311 27.76 -14.82 28.59
N ASP A 312 27.59 -13.53 28.86
CA ASP A 312 28.73 -12.61 28.80
C ASP A 312 29.74 -13.00 29.89
N SER A 313 30.91 -13.47 29.45
CA SER A 313 31.97 -13.93 30.35
C SER A 313 32.55 -12.85 31.27
N ASN A 314 32.22 -11.56 31.04
CA ASN A 314 32.73 -10.42 31.81
C ASN A 314 31.67 -9.65 32.60
N ASN A 315 30.37 -9.84 32.35
CA ASN A 315 29.29 -9.21 33.13
C ASN A 315 28.24 -10.28 33.47
N GLN A 316 27.89 -10.41 34.73
CA GLN A 316 26.92 -11.38 35.28
C GLN A 316 25.46 -11.18 34.80
N SER A 317 25.19 -10.48 33.69
CA SER A 317 23.84 -10.27 33.20
C SER A 317 23.50 -11.31 32.13
N ASN A 318 22.81 -12.36 32.53
CA ASN A 318 22.14 -13.29 31.61
C ASN A 318 20.96 -12.59 30.92
N TYR A 319 21.04 -12.33 29.62
CA TYR A 319 19.86 -11.83 28.89
C TYR A 319 19.38 -12.86 27.86
N ASN A 320 18.06 -12.91 27.66
CA ASN A 320 17.47 -13.78 26.65
C ASN A 320 17.46 -13.08 25.28
N VAL A 321 18.19 -13.65 24.34
CA VAL A 321 18.37 -13.07 22.99
C VAL A 321 17.03 -12.87 22.25
N ILE A 322 16.11 -13.82 22.40
CA ILE A 322 14.79 -13.76 21.72
C ILE A 322 13.91 -12.66 22.33
N GLU A 323 13.87 -12.56 23.65
CA GLU A 323 13.17 -11.50 24.37
C GLU A 323 13.72 -10.12 23.98
N HIS A 324 15.03 -9.97 23.99
CA HIS A 324 15.70 -8.72 23.65
C HIS A 324 15.48 -8.32 22.18
N ALA A 325 15.54 -9.27 21.25
CA ALA A 325 15.21 -9.03 19.83
C ALA A 325 13.77 -8.54 19.66
N PHE A 326 12.83 -9.08 20.43
CA PHE A 326 11.43 -8.63 20.42
C PHE A 326 11.29 -7.19 20.92
N ILE A 327 11.90 -6.88 22.08
CA ILE A 327 11.90 -5.51 22.64
C ILE A 327 12.49 -4.51 21.67
N GLN A 328 13.66 -4.81 21.09
CA GLN A 328 14.29 -3.93 20.10
C GLN A 328 13.45 -3.74 18.85
N SER A 329 12.75 -4.78 18.40
CA SER A 329 11.88 -4.70 17.23
C SER A 329 10.66 -3.81 17.47
N ILE A 330 10.08 -3.84 18.67
CA ILE A 330 9.02 -2.91 19.09
C ILE A 330 9.56 -1.47 19.14
N ALA A 331 10.71 -1.24 19.75
CA ALA A 331 11.32 0.09 19.83
C ALA A 331 11.61 0.69 18.43
N ARG A 332 12.08 -0.15 17.48
CA ARG A 332 12.25 0.26 16.09
C ARG A 332 10.92 0.59 15.41
N LEU A 333 9.87 -0.18 15.69
CA LEU A 333 8.54 0.09 15.17
C LEU A 333 7.99 1.43 15.70
N GLU A 334 8.17 1.71 16.99
CA GLU A 334 7.83 3.01 17.59
C GLU A 334 8.58 4.16 16.91
N GLN A 335 9.89 4.01 16.69
CA GLN A 335 10.69 5.01 15.98
C GLN A 335 10.19 5.26 14.56
N ARG A 336 9.85 4.21 13.80
CA ARG A 336 9.28 4.32 12.47
C ARG A 336 7.93 5.04 12.47
N LEU A 337 7.03 4.68 13.38
CA LEU A 337 5.73 5.34 13.51
C LEU A 337 5.87 6.79 13.99
N PHE A 338 6.90 7.08 14.81
CA PHE A 338 7.22 8.46 15.19
C PHE A 338 7.64 9.32 14.00
N SER A 339 8.24 8.73 12.96
CA SER A 339 8.63 9.42 11.71
C SER A 339 7.45 9.73 10.77
N VAL A 340 6.23 9.27 11.08
CA VAL A 340 5.03 9.58 10.32
C VAL A 340 4.65 11.04 10.50
N ASN A 341 4.46 11.71 9.38
CA ASN A 341 4.02 13.10 9.32
C ASN A 341 2.76 13.21 8.47
N TYR A 342 1.91 14.16 8.80
CA TYR A 342 0.66 14.38 8.10
C TYR A 342 0.55 15.81 7.61
N LEU A 343 0.00 15.97 6.42
CA LEU A 343 -0.40 17.26 5.87
C LEU A 343 -1.90 17.20 5.54
N SER A 344 -2.69 17.90 6.35
CA SER A 344 -4.14 17.97 6.20
C SER A 344 -4.55 18.89 5.05
N THR A 345 -5.69 18.58 4.45
CA THR A 345 -6.43 19.51 3.58
C THR A 345 -7.16 20.60 4.37
N VAL A 346 -7.12 20.57 5.71
CA VAL A 346 -7.81 21.57 6.55
C VAL A 346 -7.33 22.95 6.20
N ARG A 347 -8.30 23.81 5.82
CA ARG A 347 -8.09 25.19 5.38
C ARG A 347 -7.68 26.04 6.57
N GLU A 348 -6.38 26.23 6.79
CA GLU A 348 -5.92 27.25 7.71
C GLU A 348 -6.22 28.64 7.15
N GLN A 349 -6.72 29.51 8.00
CA GLN A 349 -6.91 30.92 7.63
C GLN A 349 -5.55 31.60 7.56
N HIS A 350 -5.09 31.91 6.35
CA HIS A 350 -3.87 32.67 6.17
C HIS A 350 -4.13 34.15 6.44
N VAL A 351 -3.27 34.72 7.27
CA VAL A 351 -3.28 36.12 7.67
C VAL A 351 -2.00 36.82 7.19
N ARG A 352 -2.00 38.14 7.17
CA ARG A 352 -0.80 38.91 6.76
C ARG A 352 0.35 38.79 7.75
N ILE A 353 0.00 38.66 9.04
CA ILE A 353 0.95 38.64 10.14
C ILE A 353 0.61 37.47 11.04
N TYR A 354 1.56 36.59 11.26
CA TYR A 354 1.41 35.44 12.13
C TYR A 354 2.07 35.69 13.48
N ASN A 355 1.37 35.41 14.56
CA ASN A 355 1.93 35.51 15.90
C ASN A 355 2.72 34.23 16.22
N ALA A 356 4.05 34.35 16.30
CA ALA A 356 4.95 33.25 16.58
C ALA A 356 4.80 32.66 18.01
N SER A 357 4.17 33.38 18.92
CA SER A 357 3.91 32.85 20.28
C SER A 357 2.81 31.77 20.29
N LEU A 358 1.98 31.70 19.24
CA LEU A 358 0.98 30.66 19.10
C LEU A 358 1.63 29.32 18.73
N ASN A 359 1.10 28.24 19.30
CA ASN A 359 1.58 26.89 19.02
C ASN A 359 0.63 26.19 18.03
N THR A 360 0.49 26.77 16.80
CA THR A 360 -0.28 26.13 15.74
C THR A 360 0.62 25.29 14.84
N PRO A 361 0.10 24.23 14.18
CA PRO A 361 0.88 23.42 13.24
C PRO A 361 1.59 24.24 12.17
N PHE A 362 0.91 25.23 11.63
CA PHE A 362 1.48 26.12 10.60
C PHE A 362 2.64 26.99 11.12
N ILE A 363 2.46 27.60 12.30
CA ILE A 363 3.52 28.42 12.91
C ILE A 363 4.75 27.57 13.25
N ASN A 364 4.53 26.37 13.77
CA ASN A 364 5.61 25.43 14.04
C ASN A 364 6.35 25.02 12.75
N LEU A 365 5.61 24.84 11.65
CA LEU A 365 6.19 24.57 10.34
C LEU A 365 7.04 25.74 9.85
N LEU A 366 6.57 26.99 9.96
CA LEU A 366 7.34 28.18 9.60
C LEU A 366 8.60 28.34 10.44
N LYS A 367 8.50 28.12 11.76
CA LYS A 367 9.67 28.13 12.64
C LYS A 367 10.70 27.07 12.27
N GLY A 368 10.25 25.88 11.89
CA GLY A 368 11.13 24.81 11.41
C GLY A 368 11.81 25.13 10.07
N PHE A 369 11.21 26.00 9.26
CA PHE A 369 11.77 26.41 7.97
C PHE A 369 12.86 27.50 8.10
N LEU A 370 12.77 28.39 9.09
CA LEU A 370 13.67 29.53 9.25
C LEU A 370 15.17 29.16 9.28
N PRO A 371 15.61 28.08 9.95
CA PRO A 371 17.02 27.72 10.04
C PRO A 371 17.55 26.90 8.86
N LEU A 372 16.75 26.65 7.79
CA LEU A 372 17.12 25.71 6.73
C LEU A 372 18.34 26.19 5.93
N GLN A 373 19.18 25.22 5.57
CA GLN A 373 20.35 25.42 4.73
C GLN A 373 19.96 25.66 3.25
N THR A 374 20.93 26.16 2.48
CA THR A 374 20.76 26.59 1.09
C THR A 374 20.18 25.48 0.19
N ASP A 375 20.57 24.23 0.41
CA ASP A 375 20.14 23.11 -0.46
C ASP A 375 18.64 22.82 -0.34
N ARG A 376 18.05 22.91 0.87
CA ARG A 376 16.61 22.71 1.07
C ARG A 376 15.79 23.84 0.49
N THR A 377 16.31 25.07 0.65
CA THR A 377 15.68 26.25 0.02
C THR A 377 15.81 26.21 -1.50
N SER A 378 16.86 25.58 -2.06
CA SER A 378 17.00 25.41 -3.51
C SER A 378 15.93 24.48 -4.11
N PHE A 379 15.59 23.38 -3.44
CA PHE A 379 14.46 22.50 -3.83
C PHE A 379 13.15 23.28 -3.86
N LEU A 380 12.85 24.03 -2.79
CA LEU A 380 11.65 24.86 -2.73
C LEU A 380 11.64 25.90 -3.85
N ASN A 381 12.75 26.63 -4.04
CA ASN A 381 12.87 27.67 -5.06
C ASN A 381 12.72 27.11 -6.48
N LYS A 382 13.31 25.94 -6.77
CA LYS A 382 13.14 25.21 -8.03
C LYS A 382 11.67 24.99 -8.35
N TYR A 383 10.90 24.49 -7.37
CA TYR A 383 9.49 24.20 -7.58
C TYR A 383 8.60 25.45 -7.56
N LEU A 384 8.93 26.50 -6.81
CA LEU A 384 8.27 27.80 -6.95
C LEU A 384 8.37 28.34 -8.39
N GLN A 385 9.55 28.21 -9.00
CA GLN A 385 9.77 28.60 -10.40
C GLN A 385 9.03 27.67 -11.37
N ALA A 386 9.11 26.36 -11.19
CA ALA A 386 8.45 25.39 -12.05
C ALA A 386 6.93 25.55 -12.05
N PHE A 387 6.33 25.90 -10.91
CA PHE A 387 4.91 26.23 -10.78
C PHE A 387 4.58 27.68 -11.17
N GLU A 388 5.56 28.45 -11.66
CA GLU A 388 5.38 29.86 -12.09
C GLU A 388 4.84 30.75 -10.97
N ILE A 389 5.14 30.45 -9.70
CA ILE A 389 4.68 31.18 -8.52
C ILE A 389 5.64 32.30 -8.17
N GLY A 390 6.94 32.04 -8.24
CA GLY A 390 7.97 33.00 -7.91
C GLY A 390 9.37 32.38 -7.86
N ASN A 391 10.37 33.18 -7.51
CA ASN A 391 11.77 32.77 -7.46
C ASN A 391 12.18 32.18 -6.11
N ARG A 392 11.63 32.72 -5.02
CA ARG A 392 11.97 32.26 -3.67
C ARG A 392 10.89 32.64 -2.66
N LEU A 393 10.86 31.89 -1.57
CA LEU A 393 10.08 32.22 -0.39
C LEU A 393 10.91 33.17 0.50
N ASP A 394 10.26 34.19 1.04
CA ASP A 394 10.84 35.16 1.97
C ASP A 394 10.02 35.14 3.27
N ILE A 395 10.65 34.65 4.35
CA ILE A 395 10.05 34.60 5.68
C ILE A 395 10.82 35.54 6.58
N ASP A 396 10.18 36.65 6.98
CA ASP A 396 10.74 37.65 7.87
C ASP A 396 10.23 37.43 9.30
N PHE A 397 11.10 37.00 10.20
CA PHE A 397 10.77 36.77 11.61
C PHE A 397 11.28 37.94 12.45
N LYS A 398 10.35 38.77 12.96
CA LYS A 398 10.63 39.85 13.91
C LYS A 398 10.65 39.28 15.32
N GLN A 399 11.80 38.85 15.77
CA GLN A 399 11.98 38.13 17.05
C GLN A 399 11.52 38.96 18.26
N ASP A 400 11.79 40.27 18.28
CA ASP A 400 11.40 41.18 19.39
C ASP A 400 9.87 41.28 19.55
N TYR A 401 9.12 41.13 18.47
CA TYR A 401 7.66 41.23 18.45
C TYR A 401 6.97 39.88 18.33
N GLN A 402 7.73 38.80 18.18
CA GLN A 402 7.18 37.45 17.91
C GLN A 402 6.25 37.42 16.71
N LEU A 403 6.60 38.13 15.62
CA LEU A 403 5.79 38.24 14.41
C LEU A 403 6.51 37.59 13.22
N ILE A 404 5.78 36.82 12.43
CA ILE A 404 6.27 36.21 11.19
C ILE A 404 5.46 36.77 10.00
N PHE A 405 6.19 37.21 8.97
CA PHE A 405 5.66 37.64 7.68
C PHE A 405 6.10 36.64 6.63
N VAL A 406 5.16 36.17 5.81
CA VAL A 406 5.44 35.19 4.75
C VAL A 406 5.08 35.78 3.41
N SER A 407 6.05 35.80 2.51
CA SER A 407 5.90 36.35 1.17
C SER A 407 6.72 35.57 0.14
N VAL A 408 6.35 35.70 -1.09
CA VAL A 408 7.06 35.12 -2.25
C VAL A 408 7.64 36.30 -3.03
N ILE A 409 8.90 36.18 -3.42
CA ILE A 409 9.53 37.07 -4.41
C ILE A 409 9.16 36.52 -5.79
N ASP A 410 8.41 37.29 -6.56
CA ASP A 410 7.97 36.89 -7.89
C ASP A 410 9.11 36.89 -8.93
N MET A 411 8.81 36.51 -10.18
CA MET A 411 9.80 36.44 -11.25
C MET A 411 10.39 37.83 -11.62
N ASN A 412 9.70 38.91 -11.25
CA ASN A 412 10.15 40.31 -11.47
C ASN A 412 10.89 40.89 -10.25
N GLY A 413 11.09 40.10 -9.20
CA GLY A 413 11.71 40.53 -7.96
C GLY A 413 10.78 41.30 -7.01
N GLN A 414 9.47 41.36 -7.28
CA GLN A 414 8.50 42.01 -6.42
C GLN A 414 8.07 41.08 -5.28
N LYS A 415 7.92 41.67 -4.11
CA LYS A 415 7.46 40.96 -2.91
C LYS A 415 5.93 40.88 -2.89
N ARG A 416 5.39 39.67 -2.80
CA ARG A 416 3.96 39.40 -2.72
C ARG A 416 3.64 38.56 -1.50
N GLU A 417 2.72 38.99 -0.67
CA GLU A 417 2.38 38.30 0.58
C GLU A 417 1.60 37.01 0.31
N LEU A 418 1.81 35.98 1.16
CA LEU A 418 1.18 34.67 1.02
C LEU A 418 -0.35 34.77 1.01
N VAL A 419 -0.92 35.69 1.81
CA VAL A 419 -2.37 35.89 1.91
C VAL A 419 -3.00 36.30 0.57
N ASP A 420 -2.28 36.97 -0.30
CA ASP A 420 -2.76 37.51 -1.57
C ASP A 420 -2.78 36.45 -2.71
N PHE A 421 -2.28 35.24 -2.46
CA PHE A 421 -2.35 34.12 -3.42
C PHE A 421 -3.66 33.36 -3.32
N GLY A 422 -4.03 32.70 -4.41
CA GLY A 422 -5.14 31.75 -4.43
C GLY A 422 -4.90 30.54 -3.51
N TYR A 423 -5.96 29.87 -3.13
CA TYR A 423 -5.91 28.78 -2.15
C TYR A 423 -4.97 27.64 -2.57
N GLY A 424 -5.02 27.18 -3.83
CA GLY A 424 -4.15 26.09 -4.31
C GLY A 424 -2.66 26.43 -4.21
N ILE A 425 -2.28 27.70 -4.49
CA ILE A 425 -0.89 28.15 -4.35
C ILE A 425 -0.46 28.13 -2.88
N LYS A 426 -1.30 28.57 -1.96
CA LYS A 426 -1.02 28.53 -0.52
C LYS A 426 -0.77 27.09 -0.05
N GLN A 427 -1.62 26.16 -0.45
CA GLN A 427 -1.48 24.75 -0.12
C GLN A 427 -0.18 24.16 -0.70
N LEU A 428 0.16 24.51 -1.93
CA LEU A 428 1.41 24.08 -2.57
C LEU A 428 2.65 24.61 -1.85
N ILE A 429 2.64 25.87 -1.45
CA ILE A 429 3.75 26.48 -0.67
C ILE A 429 3.89 25.76 0.68
N LEU A 430 2.77 25.48 1.37
CA LEU A 430 2.80 24.71 2.61
C LEU A 430 3.40 23.31 2.43
N LEU A 431 3.03 22.63 1.36
CA LEU A 431 3.55 21.31 1.02
C LEU A 431 5.06 21.37 0.77
N LEU A 432 5.53 22.35 0.01
CA LEU A 432 6.97 22.57 -0.24
C LEU A 432 7.74 22.85 1.06
N ILE A 433 7.23 23.73 1.91
CA ILE A 433 7.81 24.01 3.24
C ILE A 433 7.86 22.72 4.07
N LYS A 434 6.77 21.92 4.09
CA LYS A 434 6.71 20.67 4.85
C LYS A 434 7.75 19.67 4.39
N ILE A 435 7.94 19.50 3.08
CA ILE A 435 8.97 18.61 2.52
C ILE A 435 10.37 19.08 2.95
N CYS A 436 10.67 20.38 2.84
CA CYS A 436 11.97 20.92 3.21
C CYS A 436 12.28 20.78 4.71
N VAL A 437 11.31 21.11 5.56
CA VAL A 437 11.44 20.96 7.02
C VAL A 437 11.62 19.50 7.41
N LEU A 438 10.91 18.60 6.75
CA LEU A 438 11.02 17.17 7.00
C LEU A 438 12.38 16.63 6.56
N ALA A 439 12.86 17.04 5.41
CA ALA A 439 14.21 16.71 4.92
C ALA A 439 15.29 17.12 5.91
N GLU A 440 15.24 18.37 6.42
CA GLU A 440 16.21 18.83 7.42
C GLU A 440 16.14 18.03 8.72
N LYS A 441 14.95 17.73 9.18
CA LYS A 441 14.74 16.95 10.42
C LYS A 441 15.33 15.54 10.35
N ASN A 442 15.35 14.96 9.14
CA ASN A 442 15.82 13.60 8.89
C ASN A 442 17.29 13.55 8.43
N LYS A 443 17.91 14.68 8.22
CA LYS A 443 19.32 14.78 7.86
C LYS A 443 20.20 14.22 8.98
N ARG A 444 21.17 13.41 8.58
CA ARG A 444 22.31 13.00 9.42
C ARG A 444 23.60 13.09 8.66
N GLU A 445 24.67 13.41 9.36
CA GLU A 445 26.02 13.36 8.84
C GLU A 445 26.69 12.08 9.33
N VAL A 446 27.17 11.28 8.39
CA VAL A 446 27.86 10.01 8.65
C VAL A 446 29.30 10.17 8.20
N HIS A 447 30.22 9.74 9.04
CA HIS A 447 31.64 9.74 8.76
C HIS A 447 31.99 8.46 8.00
N GLU A 448 32.47 8.60 6.78
CA GLU A 448 32.87 7.48 5.92
C GLU A 448 34.36 7.57 5.59
N TYR A 449 34.96 6.41 5.30
CA TYR A 449 36.35 6.27 4.91
C TYR A 449 36.40 5.64 3.53
N ASP A 450 37.18 6.21 2.63
CA ASP A 450 37.52 5.60 1.34
C ASP A 450 39.04 5.67 1.08
N ASP A 451 39.46 5.26 -0.10
CA ASP A 451 40.88 5.27 -0.50
C ASP A 451 41.49 6.66 -0.61
N GLU A 452 40.67 7.73 -0.65
CA GLU A 452 41.10 9.13 -0.73
C GLU A 452 41.15 9.79 0.66
N GLY A 453 40.58 9.18 1.70
CA GLY A 453 40.60 9.64 3.09
C GLY A 453 39.26 9.63 3.81
N GLU A 454 39.22 10.44 4.88
CA GLU A 454 38.01 10.60 5.69
C GLU A 454 37.14 11.72 5.12
N TYR A 455 35.81 11.46 4.95
CA TYR A 455 34.85 12.47 4.54
C TYR A 455 33.51 12.33 5.25
N TRP A 456 32.80 13.45 5.36
CA TRP A 456 31.45 13.49 5.89
C TRP A 456 30.43 13.39 4.76
N ARG A 457 29.56 12.38 4.85
CA ARG A 457 28.46 12.19 3.93
C ARG A 457 27.11 12.51 4.59
N GLU A 458 26.34 13.34 3.92
CA GLU A 458 24.98 13.62 4.30
C GLU A 458 24.05 12.48 3.87
N ILE A 459 23.30 11.93 4.81
CA ILE A 459 22.27 10.92 4.56
C ILE A 459 20.94 11.39 5.15
N PHE A 460 19.85 10.90 4.59
CA PHE A 460 18.51 11.16 5.08
C PHE A 460 17.90 9.90 5.67
N GLU A 461 17.53 9.96 6.94
CA GLU A 461 16.76 8.90 7.55
C GLU A 461 15.37 8.83 6.92
N PRO A 462 14.84 7.62 6.71
CA PRO A 462 13.54 7.45 6.10
C PRO A 462 12.43 8.02 6.98
N SER A 463 11.51 8.76 6.39
CA SER A 463 10.30 9.28 7.02
C SER A 463 9.08 9.05 6.13
N LEU A 464 7.88 9.10 6.71
CA LEU A 464 6.63 8.96 6.00
C LEU A 464 5.84 10.28 6.02
N LEU A 465 5.40 10.72 4.85
CA LEU A 465 4.52 11.87 4.70
C LEU A 465 3.17 11.43 4.11
N LEU A 466 2.12 11.62 4.87
CA LEU A 466 0.72 11.39 4.50
C LEU A 466 0.14 12.67 3.96
N ILE A 467 -0.47 12.62 2.77
CA ILE A 467 -1.00 13.79 2.07
C ILE A 467 -2.40 13.46 1.55
N GLU A 468 -3.38 14.29 1.86
CA GLU A 468 -4.73 14.20 1.30
C GLU A 468 -4.90 15.24 0.18
N GLU A 469 -5.35 14.80 -1.01
CA GLU A 469 -5.76 15.60 -2.15
C GLU A 469 -4.86 16.81 -2.46
N PRO A 470 -3.53 16.63 -2.68
CA PRO A 470 -2.62 17.76 -2.95
C PRO A 470 -2.94 18.51 -4.23
N GLU A 471 -3.68 17.90 -5.13
CA GLU A 471 -4.11 18.47 -6.41
C GLU A 471 -5.27 19.45 -6.32
N THR A 472 -5.93 19.55 -5.16
CA THR A 472 -7.15 20.35 -4.99
C THR A 472 -6.88 21.82 -5.30
N ASN A 473 -7.73 22.43 -6.12
CA ASN A 473 -7.63 23.83 -6.59
C ASN A 473 -6.38 24.13 -7.43
N LEU A 474 -5.70 23.12 -8.00
CA LEU A 474 -4.58 23.29 -8.92
C LEU A 474 -5.00 23.06 -10.39
N HIS A 475 -4.42 23.84 -11.27
CA HIS A 475 -4.56 23.63 -12.71
C HIS A 475 -4.00 22.24 -13.14
N PRO A 476 -4.58 21.52 -14.11
CA PRO A 476 -4.11 20.21 -14.55
C PRO A 476 -2.61 20.11 -14.83
N LYS A 477 -2.00 21.12 -15.47
CA LYS A 477 -0.54 21.21 -15.68
C LYS A 477 0.24 21.11 -14.36
N TRP A 478 -0.26 21.76 -13.30
CA TRP A 478 0.38 21.75 -12.00
C TRP A 478 0.14 20.45 -11.24
N GLN A 479 -1.01 19.80 -11.46
CA GLN A 479 -1.27 18.46 -10.92
C GLN A 479 -0.24 17.44 -11.45
N SER A 480 0.11 17.52 -12.74
CA SER A 480 1.20 16.69 -13.30
C SER A 480 2.55 17.03 -12.69
N LEU A 481 2.85 18.30 -12.49
CA LEU A 481 4.13 18.75 -11.93
C LEU A 481 4.31 18.33 -10.46
N LEU A 482 3.20 18.16 -9.70
CA LEU A 482 3.25 17.58 -8.35
C LEU A 482 3.91 16.19 -8.34
N ALA A 483 3.65 15.36 -9.35
CA ALA A 483 4.26 14.03 -9.41
C ALA A 483 5.78 14.09 -9.55
N GLU A 484 6.31 15.04 -10.34
CA GLU A 484 7.75 15.27 -10.43
C GLU A 484 8.34 15.69 -9.08
N MET A 485 7.69 16.62 -8.43
CA MET A 485 8.09 17.13 -7.12
C MET A 485 8.13 16.01 -6.07
N PHE A 486 7.10 15.17 -6.00
CA PHE A 486 7.04 14.04 -5.08
C PHE A 486 8.09 12.98 -5.38
N PHE A 487 8.29 12.68 -6.65
CA PHE A 487 9.29 11.72 -7.09
C PHE A 487 10.71 12.17 -6.73
N GLU A 488 11.00 13.44 -6.92
CA GLU A 488 12.29 14.03 -6.55
C GLU A 488 12.46 14.12 -5.03
N ALA A 489 11.43 14.52 -4.29
CA ALA A 489 11.45 14.55 -2.83
C ALA A 489 11.74 13.17 -2.21
N ASN A 490 11.15 12.11 -2.77
CA ASN A 490 11.46 10.76 -2.35
C ASN A 490 12.92 10.40 -2.62
N LYS A 491 13.42 10.62 -3.85
CA LYS A 491 14.79 10.27 -4.24
C LYS A 491 15.85 11.08 -3.50
N GLN A 492 15.61 12.38 -3.32
CA GLN A 492 16.59 13.28 -2.73
C GLN A 492 16.60 13.20 -1.20
N PHE A 493 15.44 13.08 -0.56
CA PHE A 493 15.29 13.22 0.88
C PHE A 493 14.81 11.95 1.58
N ASN A 494 14.71 10.83 0.88
CA ASN A 494 14.25 9.54 1.42
C ASN A 494 12.90 9.64 2.15
N ILE A 495 11.96 10.44 1.59
CA ILE A 495 10.61 10.58 2.13
C ILE A 495 9.69 9.58 1.47
N GLN A 496 9.16 8.61 2.22
CA GLN A 496 8.07 7.76 1.76
C GLN A 496 6.78 8.58 1.70
N LEU A 497 5.99 8.37 0.67
CA LEU A 497 4.77 9.14 0.43
C LEU A 497 3.54 8.22 0.41
N VAL A 498 2.48 8.63 1.09
CA VAL A 498 1.13 8.07 0.94
C VAL A 498 0.20 9.23 0.57
N ILE A 499 -0.26 9.23 -0.67
CA ILE A 499 -0.98 10.35 -1.28
C ILE A 499 -2.39 9.90 -1.64
N GLU A 500 -3.39 10.47 -0.99
CA GLU A 500 -4.78 10.35 -1.44
C GLU A 500 -5.01 11.32 -2.61
N THR A 501 -5.47 10.80 -3.75
CA THR A 501 -5.66 11.60 -4.95
C THR A 501 -6.82 11.14 -5.81
N HIS A 502 -7.47 12.11 -6.44
CA HIS A 502 -8.46 11.93 -7.50
C HIS A 502 -7.92 12.42 -8.87
N SER A 503 -6.66 12.82 -8.94
CA SER A 503 -6.08 13.38 -10.15
C SER A 503 -5.58 12.31 -11.12
N GLU A 504 -6.25 12.20 -12.26
CA GLU A 504 -5.75 11.44 -13.41
C GLU A 504 -4.39 11.96 -13.88
N TYR A 505 -4.18 13.26 -13.88
CA TYR A 505 -2.94 13.90 -14.35
C TYR A 505 -1.74 13.55 -13.46
N LEU A 506 -1.96 13.47 -12.14
CA LEU A 506 -0.93 13.04 -11.19
C LEU A 506 -0.52 11.58 -11.49
N ILE A 507 -1.50 10.69 -11.64
CA ILE A 507 -1.24 9.26 -11.90
C ILE A 507 -0.54 9.06 -13.25
N ARG A 508 -1.04 9.69 -14.33
CA ARG A 508 -0.42 9.61 -15.67
C ARG A 508 1.03 10.11 -15.66
N LYS A 509 1.31 11.15 -14.88
CA LYS A 509 2.68 11.65 -14.79
C LYS A 509 3.58 10.68 -14.02
N PHE A 510 3.09 10.00 -12.97
CA PHE A 510 3.84 8.94 -12.32
C PHE A 510 4.11 7.76 -13.27
N GLN A 511 3.15 7.35 -14.10
CA GLN A 511 3.37 6.36 -15.16
C GLN A 511 4.54 6.75 -16.07
N ASN A 512 4.55 8.01 -16.51
CA ASN A 512 5.61 8.54 -17.36
C ASN A 512 6.98 8.56 -16.65
N LEU A 513 7.04 8.96 -15.36
CA LEU A 513 8.27 9.02 -14.58
C LEU A 513 8.84 7.62 -14.31
N VAL A 514 7.98 6.65 -14.00
CA VAL A 514 8.38 5.25 -13.79
C VAL A 514 8.99 4.67 -15.06
N ALA A 515 8.32 4.85 -16.20
CA ALA A 515 8.82 4.38 -17.48
C ALA A 515 10.14 5.06 -17.89
N ALA A 516 10.23 6.39 -17.74
CA ALA A 516 11.40 7.15 -18.14
C ALA A 516 12.64 6.83 -17.30
N GLN A 517 12.47 6.44 -16.02
CA GLN A 517 13.56 6.20 -15.09
C GLN A 517 13.73 4.73 -14.67
N ASN A 518 12.97 3.82 -15.29
CA ASN A 518 12.95 2.39 -14.97
C ASN A 518 12.76 2.10 -13.46
N ALA A 519 11.79 2.79 -12.83
CA ALA A 519 11.59 2.84 -11.40
C ALA A 519 10.31 2.12 -10.95
N VAL A 520 10.10 0.89 -11.42
CA VAL A 520 8.86 0.10 -11.26
C VAL A 520 8.47 -0.10 -9.80
N ASP A 521 9.43 -0.46 -8.94
CA ASP A 521 9.16 -0.77 -7.52
C ASP A 521 8.93 0.48 -6.65
N LEU A 522 9.08 1.68 -7.22
CA LEU A 522 9.02 2.93 -6.48
C LEU A 522 7.59 3.42 -6.24
N VAL A 523 6.66 3.11 -7.16
CA VAL A 523 5.30 3.65 -7.14
C VAL A 523 4.28 2.52 -7.16
N THR A 524 3.39 2.51 -6.19
CA THR A 524 2.25 1.59 -6.12
C THR A 524 0.95 2.38 -6.10
N ILE A 525 -0.04 1.93 -6.86
CA ILE A 525 -1.37 2.51 -6.88
C ILE A 525 -2.32 1.56 -6.17
N PHE A 526 -3.04 2.07 -5.17
CA PHE A 526 -4.12 1.38 -4.50
C PHE A 526 -5.44 1.93 -5.02
N TYR A 527 -6.17 1.10 -5.75
CA TYR A 527 -7.50 1.45 -6.21
C TYR A 527 -8.54 0.89 -5.23
N LEU A 528 -9.26 1.81 -4.58
CA LEU A 528 -10.26 1.47 -3.57
C LEU A 528 -11.67 1.56 -4.16
N ARG A 529 -12.42 0.45 -4.09
CA ARG A 529 -13.82 0.37 -4.52
C ARG A 529 -14.78 0.66 -3.38
N HIS A 530 -15.90 1.25 -3.71
CA HIS A 530 -17.00 1.38 -2.75
C HIS A 530 -17.52 -0.01 -2.36
N PHE A 531 -17.87 -0.20 -1.08
CA PHE A 531 -18.30 -1.51 -0.56
C PHE A 531 -19.50 -2.11 -1.31
N ASN A 532 -20.38 -1.28 -1.88
CA ASN A 532 -21.52 -1.74 -2.70
C ASN A 532 -21.09 -2.34 -4.04
N ASN A 533 -19.87 -2.09 -4.50
CA ASN A 533 -19.33 -2.54 -5.78
C ASN A 533 -18.45 -3.80 -5.63
N ILE A 534 -18.37 -4.38 -4.43
CA ILE A 534 -17.64 -5.61 -4.15
C ILE A 534 -18.54 -6.83 -4.51
N ASN A 535 -18.94 -6.92 -5.77
CA ASN A 535 -19.72 -8.05 -6.26
C ASN A 535 -18.86 -8.97 -7.14
N GLY A 536 -18.99 -10.28 -6.97
CA GLY A 536 -18.43 -11.24 -7.92
C GLY A 536 -16.94 -11.51 -7.85
N GLY A 537 -16.29 -11.35 -6.67
CA GLY A 537 -14.88 -11.72 -6.48
C GLY A 537 -13.87 -10.54 -6.57
N ASN A 538 -14.33 -9.31 -6.76
CA ASN A 538 -13.48 -8.14 -6.70
C ASN A 538 -13.08 -7.82 -5.25
N LYS A 539 -11.80 -7.52 -5.01
CA LYS A 539 -11.31 -7.05 -3.72
C LYS A 539 -11.71 -5.59 -3.50
N GLN A 540 -11.90 -5.20 -2.24
CA GLN A 540 -12.15 -3.80 -1.86
C GLN A 540 -10.97 -2.90 -2.22
N VAL A 541 -9.75 -3.38 -2.03
CA VAL A 541 -8.51 -2.72 -2.41
C VAL A 541 -7.83 -3.55 -3.48
N GLU A 542 -7.52 -2.95 -4.61
CA GLU A 542 -6.75 -3.57 -5.67
C GLU A 542 -5.43 -2.85 -5.83
N VAL A 543 -4.34 -3.61 -5.77
CA VAL A 543 -2.98 -3.10 -5.90
C VAL A 543 -2.59 -3.13 -7.37
N LEU A 544 -2.20 -1.98 -7.90
CA LEU A 544 -1.80 -1.81 -9.29
C LEU A 544 -0.33 -1.37 -9.32
N GLU A 545 0.49 -2.19 -9.93
CA GLU A 545 1.89 -1.88 -10.19
C GLU A 545 2.01 -1.22 -11.57
N ILE A 546 2.78 -0.14 -11.65
CA ILE A 546 3.13 0.49 -12.91
C ILE A 546 4.24 -0.34 -13.55
N GLN A 547 4.02 -0.84 -14.77
CA GLN A 547 4.98 -1.66 -15.48
C GLN A 547 6.16 -0.84 -16.04
N ASN A 548 7.23 -1.50 -16.52
CA ASN A 548 8.41 -0.83 -17.09
C ASN A 548 8.10 0.12 -18.24
N ASP A 549 7.04 -0.13 -18.97
CA ASP A 549 6.57 0.72 -20.08
C ASP A 549 5.57 1.81 -19.64
N GLY A 550 5.37 1.96 -18.31
CA GLY A 550 4.41 2.90 -17.74
C GLY A 550 2.95 2.43 -17.74
N SER A 551 2.67 1.23 -18.24
CA SER A 551 1.31 0.72 -18.27
C SER A 551 0.78 0.32 -16.91
N ILE A 552 -0.54 0.45 -16.74
CA ILE A 552 -1.31 -0.07 -15.62
C ILE A 552 -2.52 -0.84 -16.16
N PRO A 553 -3.03 -1.86 -15.44
CA PRO A 553 -4.21 -2.61 -15.88
C PRO A 553 -5.46 -1.71 -15.82
N PHE A 554 -5.84 -1.10 -16.95
CA PHE A 554 -7.00 -0.18 -17.03
C PHE A 554 -8.36 -0.82 -16.71
N GLN A 555 -8.49 -2.13 -16.88
CA GLN A 555 -9.74 -2.86 -16.61
C GLN A 555 -10.13 -2.90 -15.12
N VAL A 556 -9.26 -2.44 -14.24
CA VAL A 556 -9.47 -2.44 -12.79
C VAL A 556 -10.24 -1.22 -12.34
N PHE A 557 -10.13 -0.10 -13.06
CA PHE A 557 -10.84 1.12 -12.74
C PHE A 557 -12.32 0.95 -13.11
N ASP A 558 -13.21 1.19 -12.16
CA ASP A 558 -14.63 1.34 -12.45
C ASP A 558 -14.79 2.54 -13.41
N GLY A 559 -15.75 2.47 -14.36
CA GLY A 559 -15.94 3.54 -15.35
C GLY A 559 -16.04 4.93 -14.71
N GLY A 560 -15.54 5.95 -15.40
CA GLY A 560 -15.57 7.34 -14.96
C GLY A 560 -14.25 7.91 -14.43
N PHE A 561 -13.17 7.11 -14.33
CA PHE A 561 -11.89 7.64 -13.85
C PHE A 561 -11.01 8.20 -14.99
N PHE A 562 -10.82 7.43 -16.09
CA PHE A 562 -10.03 7.83 -17.25
C PHE A 562 -10.86 8.14 -18.50
N ASP A 563 -12.12 7.83 -18.50
CA ASP A 563 -13.04 7.87 -19.65
C ASP A 563 -14.16 8.91 -19.53
N GLU A 564 -14.38 9.48 -18.32
CA GLU A 564 -15.49 10.40 -18.06
C GLU A 564 -15.44 11.64 -18.97
N SER A 565 -14.26 12.21 -19.21
CA SER A 565 -14.10 13.36 -20.12
C SER A 565 -14.57 13.03 -21.53
N ASN A 566 -14.24 11.84 -22.03
CA ASN A 566 -14.66 11.38 -23.35
C ASN A 566 -16.18 11.08 -23.39
N ASN A 567 -16.71 10.47 -22.33
CA ASN A 567 -18.14 10.19 -22.19
C ASN A 567 -18.97 11.48 -22.15
N LEU A 568 -18.51 12.51 -21.44
CA LEU A 568 -19.14 13.81 -21.39
C LEU A 568 -19.07 14.54 -22.72
N GLN A 569 -17.96 14.45 -23.45
CA GLN A 569 -17.85 15.00 -24.81
C GLN A 569 -18.84 14.32 -25.77
N LEU A 570 -18.93 13.00 -25.73
CA LEU A 570 -19.92 12.24 -26.51
C LEU A 570 -21.36 12.63 -26.15
N SER A 571 -21.66 12.76 -24.85
CA SER A 571 -22.96 13.21 -24.37
C SER A 571 -23.29 14.61 -24.89
N LEU A 572 -22.33 15.54 -24.78
CA LEU A 572 -22.51 16.92 -25.28
C LEU A 572 -22.78 16.98 -26.79
N LEU A 573 -22.07 16.12 -27.53
CA LEU A 573 -22.27 16.03 -28.98
C LEU A 573 -23.66 15.47 -29.31
N ASN A 574 -24.14 14.45 -28.58
CA ASN A 574 -25.50 13.94 -28.74
C ASN A 574 -26.55 15.01 -28.44
N ILE A 575 -26.40 15.78 -27.36
CA ILE A 575 -27.30 16.90 -27.02
C ILE A 575 -27.32 17.94 -28.15
N ARG A 576 -26.15 18.29 -28.70
CA ARG A 576 -26.08 19.24 -29.82
C ARG A 576 -26.82 18.72 -31.07
N ARG A 577 -26.66 17.42 -31.38
CA ARG A 577 -27.40 16.78 -32.45
C ARG A 577 -28.90 16.89 -32.24
N ASP A 578 -29.38 16.54 -31.05
CA ASP A 578 -30.82 16.57 -30.73
C ASP A 578 -31.39 17.98 -30.83
N ILE A 579 -30.64 19.00 -30.41
CA ILE A 579 -31.03 20.42 -30.59
C ILE A 579 -31.16 20.75 -32.08
N PHE A 580 -30.20 20.36 -32.91
CA PHE A 580 -30.27 20.60 -34.36
C PHE A 580 -31.46 19.90 -35.03
N VAL A 581 -31.78 18.66 -34.61
CA VAL A 581 -32.93 17.93 -35.12
C VAL A 581 -34.23 18.67 -34.77
N VAL A 582 -34.38 19.14 -33.54
CA VAL A 582 -35.56 19.89 -33.09
C VAL A 582 -35.67 21.23 -33.79
N GLU A 583 -34.57 21.97 -33.97
CA GLU A 583 -34.55 23.21 -34.77
C GLU A 583 -34.92 22.98 -36.22
N PHE A 584 -34.40 21.89 -36.82
CA PHE A 584 -34.74 21.50 -38.18
C PHE A 584 -36.24 21.15 -38.34
N GLU A 585 -36.80 20.35 -37.45
CA GLU A 585 -38.21 20.00 -37.45
C GLU A 585 -39.10 21.26 -37.26
N SER A 586 -38.71 22.19 -36.37
CA SER A 586 -39.41 23.43 -36.16
C SER A 586 -39.33 24.37 -37.38
N MET A 587 -38.21 24.37 -38.08
CA MET A 587 -38.08 25.14 -39.35
C MET A 587 -38.84 24.48 -40.50
N LYS A 588 -38.91 23.16 -40.57
CA LYS A 588 -39.71 22.43 -41.58
C LYS A 588 -41.19 22.68 -41.42
N THR A 589 -41.70 22.88 -40.24
CA THR A 589 -43.12 23.26 -39.97
C THR A 589 -43.43 24.73 -40.30
N ASN A 590 -42.40 25.60 -40.39
CA ASN A 590 -42.56 27.04 -40.64
C ASN A 590 -42.16 27.49 -42.05
N LEU A 591 -41.93 26.58 -42.98
CA LEU A 591 -41.28 26.91 -44.28
C LEU A 591 -42.11 26.58 -45.52
N GLU A 592 -42.71 27.62 -46.08
CA GLU A 592 -42.99 27.73 -47.52
C GLU A 592 -41.90 28.51 -48.33
N ASP A 593 -40.82 29.05 -47.65
CA ASP A 593 -39.91 30.01 -48.33
C ASP A 593 -38.40 29.81 -48.18
N SER A 594 -37.85 28.58 -47.97
CA SER A 594 -36.38 28.46 -47.94
C SER A 594 -35.80 27.07 -48.26
N GLU A 595 -36.00 26.59 -49.46
CA GLU A 595 -35.35 25.36 -49.98
C GLU A 595 -33.80 25.43 -49.92
N GLU A 596 -33.21 26.58 -50.07
CA GLU A 596 -31.75 26.76 -50.01
C GLU A 596 -31.18 26.65 -48.58
N LYS A 597 -31.97 27.04 -47.54
CA LYS A 597 -31.57 26.87 -46.15
C LYS A 597 -31.75 25.46 -45.64
N ILE A 598 -32.76 24.77 -46.16
CA ILE A 598 -33.02 23.36 -45.83
C ILE A 598 -31.86 22.51 -46.37
N SER A 599 -31.45 22.70 -47.61
CA SER A 599 -30.35 21.96 -48.25
C SER A 599 -29.01 22.13 -47.46
N ARG A 600 -28.73 23.36 -46.98
CA ARG A 600 -27.53 23.62 -46.17
C ARG A 600 -27.60 23.04 -44.75
N LEU A 601 -28.79 22.91 -44.17
CA LEU A 601 -28.99 22.29 -42.89
C LEU A 601 -29.00 20.76 -43.01
N GLU A 602 -29.55 20.20 -44.08
CA GLU A 602 -29.46 18.77 -44.37
C GLU A 602 -28.01 18.35 -44.62
N GLU A 603 -27.22 19.13 -45.35
CA GLU A 603 -25.80 18.88 -45.52
C GLU A 603 -25.01 18.95 -44.20
N LYS A 604 -25.38 19.89 -43.32
CA LYS A 604 -24.80 19.97 -41.95
C LYS A 604 -25.25 18.84 -41.04
N ILE A 605 -26.50 18.40 -41.12
CA ILE A 605 -27.02 17.25 -40.36
C ILE A 605 -26.34 15.97 -40.86
N ASP A 606 -26.25 15.79 -42.20
CA ASP A 606 -25.53 14.66 -42.77
C ASP A 606 -24.04 14.64 -42.43
N GLU A 607 -23.39 15.81 -42.39
CA GLU A 607 -22.01 15.94 -41.89
C GLU A 607 -21.89 15.63 -40.40
N PHE A 608 -22.91 16.00 -39.64
CA PHE A 608 -22.96 15.78 -38.19
C PHE A 608 -23.28 14.33 -37.87
N ASP A 609 -24.24 13.72 -38.56
CA ASP A 609 -24.57 12.30 -38.42
C ASP A 609 -23.43 11.41 -38.97
N ALA A 610 -22.73 11.83 -40.02
CA ALA A 610 -21.50 11.17 -40.45
C ALA A 610 -20.37 11.24 -39.42
N ARG A 611 -20.36 12.26 -38.58
CA ARG A 611 -19.36 12.40 -37.49
C ARG A 611 -19.74 11.69 -36.22
N MET A 612 -21.02 11.36 -35.99
CA MET A 612 -21.53 10.94 -34.68
C MET A 612 -22.33 9.65 -34.68
N ASP A 613 -22.90 9.26 -35.81
CA ASP A 613 -23.78 8.10 -35.84
C ASP A 613 -22.98 6.81 -36.03
N ILE A 614 -22.74 6.13 -34.92
CA ILE A 614 -22.25 4.74 -34.93
C ILE A 614 -23.20 3.84 -35.74
N SER A 615 -24.49 4.16 -35.81
CA SER A 615 -25.51 3.38 -36.53
C SER A 615 -25.15 3.20 -38.00
N ARG A 616 -24.67 4.23 -38.66
CA ARG A 616 -24.19 4.14 -40.05
C ARG A 616 -22.98 3.22 -40.21
N TYR A 617 -22.10 3.23 -39.19
CA TYR A 617 -20.92 2.35 -39.18
C TYR A 617 -21.30 0.93 -38.80
N LEU A 618 -22.37 0.73 -38.01
CA LEU A 618 -22.95 -0.58 -37.72
C LEU A 618 -23.52 -1.20 -39.03
N GLU A 619 -24.29 -0.44 -39.83
CA GLU A 619 -24.79 -0.89 -41.14
C GLU A 619 -23.64 -1.21 -42.11
N ASN A 620 -22.58 -0.42 -42.13
CA ASN A 620 -21.39 -0.70 -42.94
C ASN A 620 -20.65 -1.96 -42.49
N LEU A 621 -20.64 -2.26 -41.21
CA LEU A 621 -20.05 -3.51 -40.69
C LEU A 621 -20.85 -4.74 -41.07
N ASP A 622 -22.19 -4.64 -41.19
CA ASP A 622 -23.05 -5.72 -41.67
C ASP A 622 -22.78 -6.04 -43.17
N LEU A 623 -22.23 -5.10 -43.94
CA LEU A 623 -21.76 -5.33 -45.30
C LEU A 623 -20.37 -6.00 -45.35
N LEU A 624 -19.56 -5.85 -44.30
CA LEU A 624 -18.21 -6.41 -44.21
C LEU A 624 -18.16 -7.76 -43.54
N PHE A 625 -19.04 -7.98 -42.57
CA PHE A 625 -19.09 -9.17 -41.71
C PHE A 625 -20.53 -9.66 -41.50
N ASP A 626 -20.68 -10.95 -41.22
CA ASP A 626 -21.90 -11.46 -40.59
C ASP A 626 -21.86 -11.12 -39.10
N THR A 627 -22.33 -9.90 -38.77
CA THR A 627 -22.25 -9.36 -37.40
C THR A 627 -23.08 -10.17 -36.41
N SER A 628 -24.05 -10.99 -36.86
CA SER A 628 -24.83 -11.88 -35.99
C SER A 628 -23.99 -12.97 -35.28
N LYS A 629 -22.78 -13.22 -35.78
CA LYS A 629 -21.83 -14.17 -35.21
C LYS A 629 -20.83 -13.55 -34.22
N LEU A 630 -20.82 -12.23 -34.12
CA LEU A 630 -19.97 -11.48 -33.19
C LEU A 630 -20.76 -11.10 -31.92
N GLU A 631 -20.05 -10.79 -30.86
CA GLU A 631 -20.63 -10.18 -29.67
C GLU A 631 -21.06 -8.73 -29.95
N ASP A 632 -22.19 -8.27 -29.41
CA ASP A 632 -22.70 -6.91 -29.56
C ASP A 632 -21.64 -5.86 -29.16
N THR A 633 -20.87 -6.14 -28.11
CA THR A 633 -19.76 -5.28 -27.66
C THR A 633 -18.61 -5.24 -28.66
N THR A 634 -18.32 -6.33 -29.34
CA THR A 634 -17.31 -6.39 -30.41
C THR A 634 -17.73 -5.52 -31.58
N VAL A 635 -18.99 -5.64 -32.01
CA VAL A 635 -19.56 -4.82 -33.10
C VAL A 635 -19.49 -3.33 -32.77
N LYS A 636 -19.80 -2.95 -31.51
CA LYS A 636 -19.67 -1.57 -31.05
C LYS A 636 -18.23 -1.07 -31.06
N TYR A 637 -17.26 -1.88 -30.67
CA TYR A 637 -15.83 -1.49 -30.74
C TYR A 637 -15.37 -1.27 -32.18
N LEU A 638 -15.79 -2.14 -33.11
CA LEU A 638 -15.46 -2.00 -34.52
C LEU A 638 -16.09 -0.73 -35.13
N ALA A 639 -17.37 -0.48 -34.87
CA ALA A 639 -18.07 0.73 -35.29
C ALA A 639 -17.42 2.00 -34.76
N SER A 640 -17.07 2.01 -33.47
CA SER A 640 -16.36 3.13 -32.83
C SER A 640 -14.97 3.35 -33.44
N GLY A 641 -14.26 2.27 -33.71
CA GLY A 641 -12.94 2.35 -34.39
C GLY A 641 -13.04 2.92 -35.81
N GLN A 642 -14.05 2.49 -36.60
CA GLN A 642 -14.31 2.99 -37.93
C GLN A 642 -14.73 4.48 -37.94
N PHE A 643 -15.58 4.85 -36.95
CA PHE A 643 -15.94 6.25 -36.73
C PHE A 643 -14.67 7.10 -36.48
N LEU A 644 -13.81 6.68 -35.56
CA LEU A 644 -12.56 7.38 -35.24
C LEU A 644 -11.64 7.49 -36.45
N LEU A 645 -11.50 6.42 -37.25
CA LEU A 645 -10.67 6.43 -38.45
C LEU A 645 -11.11 7.49 -39.45
N ASN A 646 -12.42 7.68 -39.57
CA ASN A 646 -13.00 8.63 -40.53
C ASN A 646 -13.12 10.05 -40.01
N THR A 647 -13.12 10.24 -38.68
CA THR A 647 -13.40 11.53 -38.02
C THR A 647 -12.14 12.24 -37.55
N ILE A 648 -11.04 11.53 -37.32
CA ILE A 648 -9.75 12.12 -36.90
C ILE A 648 -9.14 12.85 -38.11
N THR A 649 -9.51 14.12 -38.29
CA THR A 649 -9.00 14.97 -39.42
C THR A 649 -7.95 15.99 -38.98
N LEU A 650 -7.87 16.30 -37.65
CA LEU A 650 -7.03 17.36 -37.09
C LEU A 650 -5.90 16.87 -36.19
N SER A 651 -5.86 15.58 -35.83
CA SER A 651 -4.78 15.02 -35.03
C SER A 651 -3.85 14.17 -35.88
N SER A 652 -2.56 14.20 -35.55
CA SER A 652 -1.57 13.29 -36.13
C SER A 652 -1.55 11.91 -35.45
N ASP A 653 -2.44 11.66 -34.49
CA ASP A 653 -2.48 10.44 -33.70
C ASP A 653 -3.74 9.62 -33.95
N PHE A 654 -3.57 8.46 -34.57
CA PHE A 654 -4.60 7.47 -34.85
C PHE A 654 -4.56 6.29 -33.86
N SER A 655 -3.83 6.41 -32.78
CA SER A 655 -3.74 5.41 -31.69
C SER A 655 -5.11 4.95 -31.15
N PRO A 656 -6.12 5.84 -30.96
CA PRO A 656 -7.46 5.42 -30.53
C PRO A 656 -8.16 4.41 -31.45
N VAL A 657 -7.90 4.47 -32.77
CA VAL A 657 -8.43 3.51 -33.73
C VAL A 657 -7.89 2.11 -33.46
N ILE A 658 -6.57 2.00 -33.32
CA ILE A 658 -5.88 0.74 -33.02
C ILE A 658 -6.38 0.14 -31.70
N LEU A 659 -6.62 0.98 -30.68
CA LEU A 659 -7.15 0.53 -29.39
C LEU A 659 -8.55 -0.05 -29.51
N GLN A 660 -9.46 0.56 -30.25
CA GLN A 660 -10.83 0.06 -30.42
C GLN A 660 -10.86 -1.27 -31.18
N TYR A 661 -10.12 -1.37 -32.27
CA TYR A 661 -10.01 -2.64 -33.02
C TYR A 661 -9.30 -3.72 -32.19
N GLY A 662 -8.29 -3.37 -31.41
CA GLY A 662 -7.63 -4.28 -30.48
C GLY A 662 -8.55 -4.79 -29.38
N ARG A 663 -9.49 -3.94 -28.87
CA ARG A 663 -10.54 -4.35 -27.92
C ARG A 663 -11.55 -5.31 -28.55
N ALA A 664 -11.92 -5.08 -29.81
CA ALA A 664 -12.79 -5.98 -30.56
C ALA A 664 -12.18 -7.38 -30.64
N LEU A 665 -10.91 -7.49 -31.03
CA LEU A 665 -10.18 -8.76 -31.05
C LEU A 665 -10.15 -9.43 -29.67
N GLU A 666 -9.77 -8.68 -28.65
CA GLU A 666 -9.66 -9.20 -27.27
C GLU A 666 -11.01 -9.72 -26.76
N ASN A 667 -12.10 -9.03 -27.10
CA ASN A 667 -13.44 -9.42 -26.68
C ASN A 667 -13.87 -10.74 -27.30
N GLU A 668 -13.66 -10.94 -28.59
CA GLU A 668 -13.97 -12.21 -29.27
C GLU A 668 -13.14 -13.37 -28.72
N LEU A 669 -11.87 -13.17 -28.43
CA LEU A 669 -11.05 -14.18 -27.79
C LEU A 669 -11.54 -14.49 -26.38
N LYS A 670 -11.92 -13.49 -25.58
CA LYS A 670 -12.47 -13.68 -24.23
C LYS A 670 -13.74 -14.52 -24.24
N LYS A 671 -14.62 -14.37 -25.22
CA LYS A 671 -15.82 -15.20 -25.41
C LYS A 671 -15.49 -16.69 -25.38
N ILE A 672 -14.43 -17.11 -26.06
CA ILE A 672 -13.97 -18.51 -26.07
C ILE A 672 -13.38 -18.89 -24.70
N PHE A 673 -12.51 -18.06 -24.15
CA PHE A 673 -11.79 -18.36 -22.93
C PHE A 673 -12.67 -18.30 -21.65
N HIS A 674 -13.73 -17.52 -21.65
CA HIS A 674 -14.74 -17.55 -20.57
C HIS A 674 -15.53 -18.88 -20.53
N ARG A 675 -15.64 -19.57 -21.67
CA ARG A 675 -16.21 -20.95 -21.68
C ARG A 675 -15.24 -21.98 -21.15
N VAL A 676 -13.94 -21.69 -21.09
CA VAL A 676 -12.89 -22.54 -20.51
C VAL A 676 -12.85 -22.37 -18.99
N ASP A 677 -12.81 -21.14 -18.51
CA ASP A 677 -12.89 -20.77 -17.10
C ASP A 677 -13.53 -19.36 -16.97
N PRO A 678 -14.80 -19.29 -16.52
CA PRO A 678 -15.54 -18.03 -16.40
C PRO A 678 -15.06 -17.12 -15.27
N ILE A 679 -14.27 -17.63 -14.30
CA ILE A 679 -13.81 -16.87 -13.13
C ILE A 679 -12.43 -16.25 -13.39
N LYS A 680 -11.63 -16.89 -14.25
CA LYS A 680 -10.27 -16.48 -14.53
C LYS A 680 -10.22 -15.21 -15.37
N LYS A 681 -9.39 -14.24 -14.95
CA LYS A 681 -9.07 -13.06 -15.77
C LYS A 681 -8.14 -13.48 -16.92
N TRP A 682 -8.68 -13.49 -18.12
CA TRP A 682 -7.92 -13.84 -19.32
C TRP A 682 -7.27 -12.60 -19.94
N MET A 683 -5.94 -12.64 -20.01
CA MET A 683 -5.14 -11.60 -20.68
C MET A 683 -4.84 -12.01 -22.12
N LEU A 684 -4.75 -11.04 -23.02
CA LEU A 684 -4.54 -11.28 -24.46
C LEU A 684 -3.29 -12.14 -24.75
N GLY A 685 -2.18 -11.90 -24.03
CA GLY A 685 -0.96 -12.71 -24.15
C GLY A 685 -1.12 -14.16 -23.73
N GLY A 686 -1.85 -14.42 -22.65
CA GLY A 686 -2.15 -15.78 -22.19
C GLY A 686 -3.11 -16.52 -23.13
N MET A 687 -4.12 -15.83 -23.66
CA MET A 687 -5.04 -16.36 -24.66
C MET A 687 -4.29 -16.72 -25.95
N GLN A 688 -3.46 -15.80 -26.45
CA GLN A 688 -2.60 -16.02 -27.62
C GLN A 688 -1.72 -17.26 -27.44
N SER A 689 -0.96 -17.36 -26.33
CA SER A 689 -0.07 -18.48 -26.07
C SER A 689 -0.79 -19.84 -26.02
N SER A 690 -2.01 -19.84 -25.51
CA SER A 690 -2.82 -21.06 -25.45
C SER A 690 -3.31 -21.47 -26.82
N LEU A 691 -3.68 -20.53 -27.68
CA LEU A 691 -4.06 -20.76 -29.09
C LEU A 691 -2.87 -21.19 -29.92
N GLU A 692 -1.69 -20.58 -29.77
CA GLU A 692 -0.44 -21.01 -30.42
C GLU A 692 -0.08 -22.45 -30.04
N LYS A 693 -0.20 -22.82 -28.78
CA LYS A 693 0.01 -24.20 -28.33
C LYS A 693 -1.00 -25.15 -28.98
N PHE A 694 -2.24 -24.74 -29.16
CA PHE A 694 -3.26 -25.53 -29.86
C PHE A 694 -2.91 -25.74 -31.33
N LYS A 695 -2.49 -24.69 -32.05
CA LYS A 695 -2.22 -24.71 -33.50
C LYS A 695 -0.87 -25.38 -33.82
N PHE A 696 0.19 -25.00 -33.08
CA PHE A 696 1.60 -25.35 -33.41
C PHE A 696 2.23 -26.35 -32.45
N GLY A 697 1.55 -26.76 -31.37
CA GLY A 697 2.11 -27.65 -30.33
C GLY A 697 3.04 -26.96 -29.34
N SER A 698 3.50 -25.76 -29.61
CA SER A 698 4.36 -24.93 -28.75
C SER A 698 3.97 -23.47 -28.84
N SER A 699 4.29 -22.66 -27.82
CA SER A 699 4.09 -21.22 -27.83
C SER A 699 5.38 -20.47 -27.52
N LEU A 700 5.51 -19.24 -28.00
CA LEU A 700 6.64 -18.33 -27.72
C LEU A 700 6.63 -17.81 -26.29
N LEU A 701 5.46 -17.80 -25.66
CA LEU A 701 5.23 -17.32 -24.30
C LEU A 701 4.81 -18.49 -23.38
N ARG A 702 4.78 -18.28 -22.07
CA ARG A 702 4.23 -19.26 -21.13
C ARG A 702 2.73 -19.41 -21.37
N PRO A 703 2.19 -20.65 -21.50
CA PRO A 703 0.76 -20.86 -21.74
C PRO A 703 -0.07 -20.22 -20.62
N GLY A 704 -1.16 -19.52 -21.01
CA GLY A 704 -2.12 -18.97 -20.07
C GLY A 704 -3.05 -20.05 -19.47
N CYS A 705 -3.17 -21.22 -20.11
CA CYS A 705 -3.96 -22.36 -19.68
C CYS A 705 -3.13 -23.36 -18.88
N SER A 706 -3.66 -23.85 -17.76
CA SER A 706 -3.25 -25.09 -17.11
C SER A 706 -3.51 -26.30 -18.00
N SER A 707 -3.00 -27.49 -17.64
CA SER A 707 -3.22 -28.71 -18.43
C SER A 707 -4.72 -29.05 -18.55
N THR A 708 -5.48 -28.88 -17.48
CA THR A 708 -6.93 -29.11 -17.46
C THR A 708 -7.68 -28.10 -18.31
N GLU A 709 -7.41 -26.81 -18.13
CA GLU A 709 -8.00 -25.72 -18.92
C GLU A 709 -7.69 -25.87 -20.41
N PHE A 710 -6.48 -26.34 -20.75
CA PHE A 710 -6.09 -26.57 -22.13
C PHE A 710 -6.92 -27.69 -22.80
N THR A 711 -7.24 -28.76 -22.08
CA THR A 711 -8.13 -29.83 -22.57
C THR A 711 -9.52 -29.31 -22.84
N ILE A 712 -10.05 -28.45 -21.93
CA ILE A 712 -11.35 -27.79 -22.11
C ILE A 712 -11.30 -26.83 -23.32
N LEU A 713 -10.21 -26.06 -23.46
CA LEU A 713 -10.01 -25.15 -24.60
C LEU A 713 -10.10 -25.89 -25.92
N VAL A 714 -9.42 -27.04 -26.06
CA VAL A 714 -9.48 -27.86 -27.26
C VAL A 714 -10.91 -28.27 -27.61
N THR A 715 -11.69 -28.70 -26.62
CA THR A 715 -13.11 -29.02 -26.80
C THR A 715 -13.92 -27.81 -27.22
N VAL A 716 -13.77 -26.66 -26.53
CA VAL A 716 -14.47 -25.42 -26.86
C VAL A 716 -14.19 -24.96 -28.27
N LEU A 717 -12.92 -25.03 -28.73
CA LEU A 717 -12.54 -24.62 -30.08
C LEU A 717 -13.14 -25.56 -31.14
N THR A 718 -13.10 -26.87 -30.91
CA THR A 718 -13.69 -27.86 -31.84
C THR A 718 -15.20 -27.78 -31.90
N ASP A 719 -15.86 -27.43 -30.81
CA ASP A 719 -17.33 -27.23 -30.78
C ASP A 719 -17.74 -25.91 -31.44
N THR A 720 -16.90 -24.88 -31.38
CA THR A 720 -17.24 -23.55 -31.88
C THR A 720 -16.92 -23.37 -33.37
N PHE A 721 -15.82 -23.95 -33.84
CA PHE A 721 -15.33 -23.72 -35.20
C PHE A 721 -15.31 -24.99 -36.05
N ASN A 722 -15.53 -24.83 -37.37
CA ASN A 722 -15.52 -25.93 -38.33
C ASN A 722 -14.10 -26.52 -38.50
N THR A 723 -13.13 -25.63 -38.75
CA THR A 723 -11.71 -26.00 -38.86
C THR A 723 -10.85 -25.10 -37.94
N PRO A 724 -10.82 -25.38 -36.62
CA PRO A 724 -10.16 -24.48 -35.66
C PRO A 724 -8.66 -24.24 -35.92
N ARG A 725 -8.00 -25.13 -36.66
CA ARG A 725 -6.58 -24.97 -37.03
C ARG A 725 -6.35 -24.00 -38.18
N ASP A 726 -7.39 -23.66 -38.95
CA ASP A 726 -7.29 -22.71 -40.05
C ASP A 726 -7.49 -21.25 -39.62
N LEU A 727 -7.77 -21.01 -38.29
CA LEU A 727 -7.80 -19.68 -37.73
C LEU A 727 -6.42 -19.01 -37.84
N LEU A 728 -6.40 -17.71 -38.11
CA LEU A 728 -5.19 -16.89 -38.28
C LEU A 728 -4.51 -16.57 -36.94
N ILE A 729 -4.20 -17.63 -36.15
CA ILE A 729 -3.66 -17.52 -34.79
C ILE A 729 -2.26 -16.85 -34.81
N GLU A 730 -1.47 -17.06 -35.86
CA GLU A 730 -0.17 -16.47 -36.10
C GLU A 730 -0.19 -14.93 -36.15
N ASN A 731 -1.30 -14.34 -36.55
CA ASN A 731 -1.43 -12.89 -36.66
C ASN A 731 -1.70 -12.23 -35.29
N ILE A 732 -2.20 -12.99 -34.31
CA ILE A 732 -2.59 -12.45 -32.99
C ILE A 732 -1.38 -11.82 -32.29
N ASN A 733 -0.19 -12.41 -32.42
CA ASN A 733 1.01 -11.88 -31.76
C ASN A 733 1.39 -10.49 -32.28
N ASP A 734 1.40 -10.31 -33.60
CA ASP A 734 1.70 -9.02 -34.20
C ASP A 734 0.64 -7.98 -33.87
N LEU A 735 -0.64 -8.36 -33.96
CA LEU A 735 -1.77 -7.50 -33.58
C LEU A 735 -1.68 -7.07 -32.11
N ARG A 736 -1.31 -7.98 -31.20
CA ARG A 736 -1.10 -7.69 -29.79
C ARG A 736 0.07 -6.74 -29.56
N ILE A 737 1.21 -6.96 -30.22
CA ILE A 737 2.40 -6.11 -30.08
C ILE A 737 2.07 -4.69 -30.54
N ARG A 738 1.43 -4.52 -31.70
CA ARG A 738 1.03 -3.19 -32.23
C ARG A 738 0.01 -2.50 -31.33
N ARG A 739 -0.98 -3.23 -30.81
CA ARG A 739 -1.95 -2.69 -29.84
C ARG A 739 -1.27 -2.26 -28.54
N ASN A 740 -0.35 -3.08 -28.00
CA ASN A 740 0.34 -2.78 -26.77
C ASN A 740 1.33 -1.61 -26.93
N ALA A 741 2.00 -1.48 -28.06
CA ALA A 741 2.85 -0.33 -28.38
C ALA A 741 2.08 1.00 -28.29
N VAL A 742 0.81 0.99 -28.68
CA VAL A 742 -0.09 2.14 -28.54
C VAL A 742 -0.59 2.32 -27.12
N ALA A 743 -1.04 1.22 -26.50
CA ALA A 743 -1.65 1.27 -25.18
C ALA A 743 -0.65 1.63 -24.07
N HIS A 744 0.63 1.27 -24.23
CA HIS A 744 1.63 1.30 -23.19
C HIS A 744 2.79 2.28 -23.45
N ALA A 745 3.17 2.48 -24.71
CA ALA A 745 4.33 3.31 -25.05
C ALA A 745 3.97 4.74 -25.46
N GLY A 746 2.68 5.09 -25.56
CA GLY A 746 2.23 6.41 -26.01
C GLY A 746 2.75 6.78 -27.41
N GLN A 747 3.12 5.79 -28.24
CA GLN A 747 3.59 6.03 -29.59
C GLN A 747 2.44 6.54 -30.43
N LEU A 748 2.58 7.78 -30.91
CA LEU A 748 1.68 8.34 -31.89
C LEU A 748 1.73 7.47 -33.17
N LYS A 749 0.56 7.09 -33.69
CA LYS A 749 0.44 6.27 -34.88
C LYS A 749 -0.14 7.06 -36.03
N SER A 750 0.46 6.86 -37.22
CA SER A 750 -0.01 7.50 -38.43
C SER A 750 -1.35 6.90 -38.88
N LYS A 751 -2.05 7.60 -39.78
CA LYS A 751 -3.26 7.09 -40.42
C LYS A 751 -3.01 5.77 -41.14
N VAL A 752 -1.87 5.66 -41.83
CA VAL A 752 -1.47 4.45 -42.57
C VAL A 752 -1.28 3.26 -41.64
N ASP A 753 -0.66 3.47 -40.48
CA ASP A 753 -0.49 2.39 -39.47
C ASP A 753 -1.85 1.91 -38.95
N ALA A 754 -2.78 2.83 -38.70
CA ALA A 754 -4.12 2.50 -38.25
C ALA A 754 -4.95 1.78 -39.30
N GLU A 755 -4.93 2.26 -40.56
CA GLU A 755 -5.60 1.62 -41.71
C GLU A 755 -5.08 0.19 -41.92
N GLN A 756 -3.76 -0.02 -41.83
CA GLN A 756 -3.19 -1.35 -41.95
C GLN A 756 -3.63 -2.26 -40.77
N TYR A 757 -3.66 -1.72 -39.57
CA TYR A 757 -4.14 -2.49 -38.39
C TYR A 757 -5.61 -2.89 -38.52
N VAL A 758 -6.45 -2.00 -39.04
CA VAL A 758 -7.86 -2.25 -39.33
C VAL A 758 -8.02 -3.37 -40.39
N LEU A 759 -7.23 -3.33 -41.46
CA LEU A 759 -7.26 -4.37 -42.47
C LEU A 759 -6.88 -5.75 -41.91
N ASP A 760 -5.84 -5.81 -41.11
CA ASP A 760 -5.36 -7.08 -40.53
C ASP A 760 -6.37 -7.65 -39.50
N ILE A 761 -7.03 -6.81 -38.69
CA ILE A 761 -8.10 -7.24 -37.78
C ILE A 761 -9.33 -7.70 -38.60
N ASN A 762 -9.70 -7.00 -39.67
CA ASN A 762 -10.83 -7.38 -40.51
C ASN A 762 -10.58 -8.73 -41.18
N GLU A 763 -9.38 -8.98 -41.66
CA GLU A 763 -8.98 -10.27 -42.23
C GLU A 763 -9.11 -11.38 -41.19
N PHE A 764 -8.58 -11.14 -39.95
CA PHE A 764 -8.70 -12.09 -38.84
C PHE A 764 -10.18 -12.39 -38.52
N LEU A 765 -11.01 -11.36 -38.37
CA LEU A 765 -12.42 -11.52 -38.02
C LEU A 765 -13.22 -12.21 -39.14
N ASN A 766 -12.91 -11.95 -40.40
CA ASN A 766 -13.54 -12.65 -41.53
C ASN A 766 -13.28 -14.17 -41.45
N VAL A 767 -12.03 -14.58 -41.21
CA VAL A 767 -11.71 -16.01 -41.07
C VAL A 767 -12.40 -16.56 -39.82
N TRP A 768 -12.42 -15.82 -38.69
CA TRP A 768 -13.09 -16.19 -37.47
C TRP A 768 -14.57 -16.45 -37.65
N ILE A 769 -15.29 -15.52 -38.25
CA ILE A 769 -16.73 -15.61 -38.55
C ILE A 769 -17.05 -16.76 -39.48
N ASN A 770 -16.28 -16.91 -40.58
CA ASN A 770 -16.49 -17.96 -41.55
C ASN A 770 -16.25 -19.37 -40.99
N GLN A 771 -15.40 -19.50 -39.99
CA GLN A 771 -15.14 -20.76 -39.34
C GLN A 771 -16.11 -21.05 -38.16
N THR A 772 -16.82 -20.05 -37.64
CA THR A 772 -17.83 -20.21 -36.56
C THR A 772 -19.03 -21.01 -37.09
N LYS A 773 -19.35 -22.10 -36.36
CA LYS A 773 -20.47 -23.02 -36.67
C LYS A 773 -21.81 -22.33 -36.56
#